data_e481928cf3fe866528078900e793b8fc
#
_entry.id   e481928cf3fe866528078900e793b8fc
#
_cell.length_a   1.000
_cell.length_b   1.000
_cell.length_c   1.000
_cell.angle_alpha   90.00
_cell.angle_beta   90.00
_cell.angle_gamma   90.00
#
_symmetry.space_group_name_H-M   'P 1'
#
loop_
_entity.id
_entity.type
_entity.pdbx_description
1 polymer ?
#
loop_
_entity_poly.entity_id
_entity_poly.type
_entity_poly.pdbx_seq_one_letter_code
_entity_poly.pdbx_strand_id
1 'polypeptide(L)'
;MQQEEQIIRTEYSELMQKSYIDYAMSVIIARALPDVRDGLKPVQRRTLYDMYELGIRYDKPYRKCARIVGDTMGKYHPHGDSSIYDALVVMAQEFKKGLPLVDGHGNFGSIEGDGAAAMRYTEARLQKITQEAFLSDLDKDVVDFVPNFDETEKEPEVLPVKIPNLLVNGSDGIAVGMVTSTPPHNLGEVIDGVIAYIKNPDINTEQMMEYIPGPDFPTGGIIANKDDLIQIYSTGMGKIKIRGKVEVEQVKGGKERIVITEIPYTMIGANIGKFLNDVYSLVETKKTNDIVDITNQSSKEGIRIVLELRKGADTQNLINLLYKKTKLEDTFGVNMLAVAEGRPETLGLVPIIRHHVKFQYELATRKYQTLLKKELDKKEIQEGLIKACDVIDLIIEILRGSKNVKDARACLTDGVTDNITFKSAQSEKIASELRFTERQTTAILEMRLQKLIGLEIEALMKDHEDTLKHIAEYEDILENRATMAKVLIKELQSYKKQYAVPRKTLIDNLEEAVVEEKKIEEMDVVFLMDRFGYAKTVDVSVYERNKEAADTENRYILTCKNTDKICIFTNKGQMHLLKVLDLPYGKFRDKGIPIDNLSNYNSSEENFIYIINLGAIIHSRLLFGTKTAMLKMVDGSEFDVAKRTTASTKLNEDDELLIVHVMTGEETVVMQSEKEMFLRIEASTIPEKKKGAVGVRGMKLNAGDALSNIYVLDGESEQTVEVKGKEVVLNRLRVGNRDTKGTKR
;
A
#
# COMPACT_ATOMS: atom_id res chain seq x y z
N MET A 1 16.33 -58.91 -12.10
CA MET A 1 16.30 -58.27 -10.81
C MET A 1 14.92 -57.64 -10.63
N GLN A 2 14.08 -58.25 -9.80
CA GLN A 2 12.78 -57.67 -9.41
C GLN A 2 13.10 -56.48 -8.49
N GLN A 3 12.69 -55.28 -8.87
CA GLN A 3 12.67 -54.16 -7.94
C GLN A 3 11.54 -54.45 -6.94
N GLU A 4 11.90 -54.68 -5.69
CA GLU A 4 10.93 -54.70 -4.58
C GLU A 4 10.33 -53.30 -4.45
N GLU A 5 9.06 -53.16 -4.73
CA GLU A 5 8.29 -51.96 -4.45
C GLU A 5 8.25 -51.73 -2.93
N GLN A 6 8.96 -50.73 -2.44
CA GLN A 6 8.97 -50.36 -1.03
C GLN A 6 7.76 -49.47 -0.76
N ILE A 7 6.71 -50.03 -0.18
CA ILE A 7 5.52 -49.26 0.25
C ILE A 7 5.84 -48.51 1.54
N ILE A 8 6.05 -47.19 1.46
CA ILE A 8 6.23 -46.32 2.61
C ILE A 8 4.85 -45.84 3.05
N ARG A 9 4.42 -46.18 4.26
CA ARG A 9 3.19 -45.65 4.88
C ARG A 9 3.53 -44.33 5.59
N THR A 10 2.94 -43.24 5.12
CA THR A 10 3.06 -41.93 5.73
C THR A 10 1.67 -41.42 6.13
N GLU A 11 1.53 -40.80 7.29
CA GLU A 11 0.28 -40.16 7.69
C GLU A 11 -0.02 -38.97 6.75
N TYR A 12 -1.27 -38.84 6.31
CA TYR A 12 -1.71 -37.78 5.41
C TYR A 12 -1.46 -36.39 6.02
N SER A 13 -1.68 -36.23 7.31
CA SER A 13 -1.45 -34.98 8.05
C SER A 13 0.03 -34.56 8.04
N GLU A 14 0.94 -35.51 8.24
CA GLU A 14 2.39 -35.25 8.20
C GLU A 14 2.87 -34.90 6.79
N LEU A 15 2.37 -35.61 5.78
CA LEU A 15 2.68 -35.32 4.39
C LEU A 15 2.20 -33.94 3.98
N MET A 16 0.97 -33.57 4.36
CA MET A 16 0.40 -32.25 4.08
C MET A 16 1.16 -31.14 4.79
N GLN A 17 1.50 -31.31 6.06
CA GLN A 17 2.30 -30.35 6.81
C GLN A 17 3.67 -30.12 6.17
N LYS A 18 4.37 -31.20 5.84
CA LYS A 18 5.69 -31.10 5.18
C LYS A 18 5.58 -30.42 3.83
N SER A 19 4.66 -30.85 2.97
CA SER A 19 4.47 -30.23 1.65
C SER A 19 4.04 -28.77 1.73
N TYR A 20 3.22 -28.40 2.73
CA TYR A 20 2.85 -27.01 2.95
C TYR A 20 4.01 -26.14 3.43
N ILE A 21 4.85 -26.67 4.33
CA ILE A 21 6.05 -26.00 4.80
C ILE A 21 7.03 -25.79 3.64
N ASP A 22 7.28 -26.81 2.83
CA ASP A 22 8.17 -26.71 1.67
C ASP A 22 7.66 -25.68 0.66
N TYR A 23 6.36 -25.70 0.37
CA TYR A 23 5.73 -24.68 -0.47
C TYR A 23 5.83 -23.27 0.12
N ALA A 24 5.51 -23.11 1.41
CA ALA A 24 5.57 -21.83 2.09
C ALA A 24 7.01 -21.27 2.08
N MET A 25 8.02 -22.09 2.38
CA MET A 25 9.43 -21.68 2.34
C MET A 25 9.86 -21.30 0.92
N SER A 26 9.43 -22.02 -0.10
CA SER A 26 9.69 -21.66 -1.50
C SER A 26 9.07 -20.30 -1.86
N VAL A 27 7.82 -20.06 -1.48
CA VAL A 27 7.17 -18.74 -1.74
C VAL A 27 7.84 -17.61 -0.96
N ILE A 28 8.29 -17.88 0.25
CA ILE A 28 8.98 -16.88 1.10
C ILE A 28 10.34 -16.53 0.51
N ILE A 29 11.22 -17.51 0.30
CA ILE A 29 12.64 -17.28 -0.05
C ILE A 29 12.80 -17.02 -1.55
N ALA A 30 12.13 -17.83 -2.38
CA ALA A 30 12.37 -17.83 -3.83
C ALA A 30 11.34 -17.04 -4.65
N ARG A 31 10.46 -16.23 -4.03
CA ARG A 31 9.43 -15.49 -4.77
C ARG A 31 9.15 -14.09 -4.24
N ALA A 32 8.72 -13.98 -2.96
CA ALA A 32 8.09 -12.75 -2.44
C ALA A 32 9.05 -11.81 -1.75
N LEU A 33 10.08 -12.33 -1.07
CA LEU A 33 10.99 -11.51 -0.28
C LEU A 33 12.26 -11.15 -1.07
N PRO A 34 12.80 -9.92 -0.84
CA PRO A 34 14.10 -9.53 -1.36
C PRO A 34 15.23 -10.19 -0.54
N ASP A 35 16.36 -10.46 -1.16
CA ASP A 35 17.62 -10.79 -0.45
C ASP A 35 18.23 -9.50 0.11
N VAL A 36 18.74 -9.53 1.34
CA VAL A 36 19.31 -8.35 1.98
C VAL A 36 20.58 -7.86 1.30
N ARG A 37 21.32 -8.76 0.62
CA ARG A 37 22.58 -8.47 -0.07
C ARG A 37 22.40 -7.58 -1.30
N ASP A 38 21.41 -7.90 -2.16
CA ASP A 38 21.15 -7.17 -3.41
C ASP A 38 19.83 -6.39 -3.43
N GLY A 39 18.95 -6.59 -2.44
CA GLY A 39 17.66 -5.91 -2.35
C GLY A 39 16.67 -6.27 -3.44
N LEU A 40 16.87 -7.39 -4.14
CA LEU A 40 16.07 -7.82 -5.27
C LEU A 40 15.27 -9.07 -4.96
N LYS A 41 14.07 -9.13 -5.52
CA LYS A 41 13.31 -10.37 -5.61
C LYS A 41 13.88 -11.24 -6.74
N PRO A 42 13.69 -12.58 -6.70
CA PRO A 42 14.21 -13.47 -7.75
C PRO A 42 13.82 -13.06 -9.18
N VAL A 43 12.55 -12.67 -9.41
CA VAL A 43 12.10 -12.21 -10.74
C VAL A 43 12.86 -10.97 -11.22
N GLN A 44 13.13 -10.02 -10.34
CA GLN A 44 13.87 -8.80 -10.68
C GLN A 44 15.33 -9.12 -10.99
N ARG A 45 15.97 -9.92 -10.15
CA ARG A 45 17.36 -10.36 -10.32
C ARG A 45 17.55 -11.10 -11.65
N ARG A 46 16.69 -12.05 -11.95
CA ARG A 46 16.73 -12.84 -13.19
C ARG A 46 16.51 -12.00 -14.43
N THR A 47 15.54 -11.05 -14.37
CA THR A 47 15.27 -10.14 -15.50
C THR A 47 16.47 -9.22 -15.78
N LEU A 48 17.09 -8.64 -14.76
CA LEU A 48 18.25 -7.77 -14.93
C LEU A 48 19.49 -8.56 -15.44
N TYR A 49 19.69 -9.77 -14.93
CA TYR A 49 20.75 -10.66 -15.38
C TYR A 49 20.54 -11.09 -16.85
N ASP A 50 19.34 -11.46 -17.23
CA ASP A 50 18.99 -11.82 -18.60
C ASP A 50 19.21 -10.66 -19.58
N MET A 51 18.78 -9.45 -19.19
CA MET A 51 19.07 -8.23 -19.99
C MET A 51 20.58 -8.02 -20.17
N TYR A 52 21.38 -8.34 -19.15
CA TYR A 52 22.83 -8.26 -19.24
C TYR A 52 23.39 -9.31 -20.21
N GLU A 53 22.97 -10.56 -20.14
CA GLU A 53 23.40 -11.64 -21.04
C GLU A 53 22.97 -11.39 -22.50
N LEU A 54 21.77 -10.86 -22.72
CA LEU A 54 21.29 -10.43 -24.04
C LEU A 54 22.04 -9.22 -24.61
N GLY A 55 22.95 -8.61 -23.86
CA GLY A 55 23.68 -7.41 -24.26
C GLY A 55 22.81 -6.16 -24.39
N ILE A 56 21.68 -6.09 -23.66
CA ILE A 56 20.76 -4.95 -23.64
C ILE A 56 21.30 -3.90 -22.66
N ARG A 57 22.31 -3.16 -23.08
CA ARG A 57 23.07 -2.20 -22.26
C ARG A 57 22.49 -0.80 -22.40
N TYR A 58 22.79 0.09 -21.43
CA TYR A 58 22.34 1.49 -21.46
C TYR A 58 22.81 2.27 -22.69
N ASP A 59 23.94 1.91 -23.26
CA ASP A 59 24.56 2.53 -24.44
C ASP A 59 24.16 1.85 -25.76
N LYS A 60 23.27 0.85 -25.71
CA LYS A 60 22.78 0.10 -26.87
C LYS A 60 21.32 0.46 -27.18
N PRO A 61 20.84 0.16 -28.41
CA PRO A 61 19.44 0.38 -28.75
C PRO A 61 18.48 -0.39 -27.83
N TYR A 62 17.30 0.20 -27.59
CA TYR A 62 16.20 -0.45 -26.90
C TYR A 62 15.80 -1.78 -27.57
N ARG A 63 15.25 -2.69 -26.80
CA ARG A 63 14.70 -3.96 -27.28
C ARG A 63 13.27 -4.12 -26.80
N LYS A 64 12.43 -4.80 -27.61
CA LYS A 64 11.04 -5.10 -27.24
C LYS A 64 10.99 -5.83 -25.89
N CYS A 65 10.12 -5.37 -25.00
CA CYS A 65 9.93 -6.01 -23.71
C CYS A 65 9.50 -7.48 -23.85
N ALA A 66 8.74 -7.80 -24.90
CA ALA A 66 8.35 -9.16 -25.21
C ALA A 66 9.54 -10.11 -25.44
N ARG A 67 10.68 -9.62 -25.98
CA ARG A 67 11.90 -10.42 -26.12
C ARG A 67 12.55 -10.68 -24.77
N ILE A 68 12.65 -9.64 -23.92
CA ILE A 68 13.22 -9.75 -22.57
C ILE A 68 12.41 -10.74 -21.75
N VAL A 69 11.08 -10.55 -21.72
CA VAL A 69 10.16 -11.42 -20.96
C VAL A 69 10.23 -12.86 -21.45
N GLY A 70 10.24 -13.07 -22.76
CA GLY A 70 10.31 -14.42 -23.36
C GLY A 70 11.61 -15.17 -23.04
N ASP A 71 12.75 -14.49 -23.10
CA ASP A 71 14.05 -15.08 -22.78
C ASP A 71 14.18 -15.37 -21.28
N THR A 72 13.84 -14.40 -20.44
CA THR A 72 13.81 -14.56 -18.96
C THR A 72 12.92 -15.72 -18.54
N MET A 73 11.72 -15.86 -19.13
CA MET A 73 10.79 -16.93 -18.84
C MET A 73 11.35 -18.30 -19.28
N GLY A 74 11.96 -18.34 -20.43
CA GLY A 74 12.49 -19.59 -21.01
C GLY A 74 13.74 -20.11 -20.31
N LYS A 75 14.60 -19.21 -19.81
CA LYS A 75 15.91 -19.59 -19.24
C LYS A 75 15.96 -19.58 -17.72
N TYR A 76 15.30 -18.63 -17.05
CA TYR A 76 15.56 -18.35 -15.64
C TYR A 76 14.32 -18.38 -14.76
N HIS A 77 13.15 -17.93 -15.25
CA HIS A 77 11.98 -17.72 -14.41
C HIS A 77 10.73 -18.42 -14.96
N PRO A 78 10.48 -19.70 -14.59
CA PRO A 78 9.41 -20.53 -15.16
C PRO A 78 8.03 -20.17 -14.59
N HIS A 79 7.60 -18.91 -14.77
CA HIS A 79 6.31 -18.38 -14.33
C HIS A 79 5.64 -17.57 -15.44
N GLY A 80 4.40 -17.10 -15.21
CA GLY A 80 3.64 -16.36 -16.21
C GLY A 80 4.36 -15.09 -16.72
N ASP A 81 4.27 -14.87 -18.02
CA ASP A 81 4.84 -13.72 -18.72
C ASP A 81 4.39 -12.38 -18.16
N SER A 82 3.13 -12.27 -17.76
CA SER A 82 2.58 -11.07 -17.14
C SER A 82 3.31 -10.68 -15.84
N SER A 83 3.67 -11.65 -15.01
CA SER A 83 4.38 -11.38 -13.75
C SER A 83 5.80 -10.85 -13.99
N ILE A 84 6.48 -11.37 -15.02
CA ILE A 84 7.81 -10.90 -15.42
C ILE A 84 7.71 -9.49 -16.01
N TYR A 85 6.72 -9.28 -16.88
CA TYR A 85 6.50 -7.97 -17.49
C TYR A 85 6.14 -6.90 -16.46
N ASP A 86 5.25 -7.20 -15.51
CA ASP A 86 4.90 -6.29 -14.43
C ASP A 86 6.11 -5.92 -13.56
N ALA A 87 6.98 -6.88 -13.25
CA ALA A 87 8.24 -6.61 -12.53
C ALA A 87 9.17 -5.69 -13.34
N LEU A 88 9.30 -5.93 -14.65
CA LEU A 88 10.09 -5.08 -15.56
C LEU A 88 9.53 -3.65 -15.61
N VAL A 89 8.20 -3.51 -15.72
CA VAL A 89 7.50 -2.22 -15.73
C VAL A 89 7.74 -1.45 -14.44
N VAL A 90 7.59 -2.09 -13.28
CA VAL A 90 7.81 -1.43 -11.98
C VAL A 90 9.24 -0.94 -11.82
N MET A 91 10.24 -1.68 -12.34
CA MET A 91 11.64 -1.25 -12.30
C MET A 91 11.95 -0.02 -13.19
N ALA A 92 11.05 0.32 -14.12
CA ALA A 92 11.17 1.51 -14.98
C ALA A 92 10.33 2.70 -14.49
N GLN A 93 9.45 2.53 -13.50
CA GLN A 93 8.53 3.58 -13.04
C GLN A 93 9.16 4.48 -11.98
N GLU A 94 9.46 5.73 -12.34
CA GLU A 94 10.08 6.73 -11.46
C GLU A 94 9.20 7.14 -10.26
N PHE A 95 7.89 7.00 -10.38
CA PHE A 95 6.96 7.28 -9.28
C PHE A 95 6.85 6.13 -8.27
N LYS A 96 7.33 4.93 -8.61
CA LYS A 96 7.40 3.78 -7.70
C LYS A 96 8.81 3.52 -7.17
N LYS A 97 9.84 3.82 -7.97
CA LYS A 97 11.24 3.57 -7.60
C LYS A 97 12.01 4.89 -7.57
N GLY A 98 12.62 5.18 -6.43
CA GLY A 98 13.48 6.36 -6.28
C GLY A 98 14.70 6.29 -7.19
N LEU A 99 15.13 5.07 -7.51
CA LEU A 99 16.21 4.77 -8.44
C LEU A 99 15.75 3.71 -9.44
N PRO A 100 15.17 4.09 -10.60
CA PRO A 100 14.78 3.15 -11.63
C PRO A 100 15.98 2.34 -12.13
N LEU A 101 15.76 1.03 -12.34
CA LEU A 101 16.80 0.10 -12.79
C LEU A 101 16.72 -0.19 -14.29
N VAL A 102 15.59 0.10 -14.89
CA VAL A 102 15.28 -0.13 -16.30
C VAL A 102 14.94 1.21 -16.96
N ASP A 103 15.50 1.45 -18.14
CA ASP A 103 15.17 2.56 -19.00
C ASP A 103 14.11 2.11 -20.01
N GLY A 104 12.87 2.58 -19.80
CA GLY A 104 11.71 2.21 -20.60
C GLY A 104 11.40 3.21 -21.70
N HIS A 105 11.05 2.71 -22.90
CA HIS A 105 10.59 3.51 -24.02
C HIS A 105 9.18 3.09 -24.44
N GLY A 106 8.26 4.06 -24.47
CA GLY A 106 6.84 3.84 -24.71
C GLY A 106 5.98 4.12 -23.47
N ASN A 107 4.79 3.54 -23.42
CA ASN A 107 3.88 3.71 -22.28
C ASN A 107 4.14 2.63 -21.20
N PHE A 108 4.76 3.03 -20.10
CA PHE A 108 5.00 2.22 -18.90
C PHE A 108 4.02 2.50 -17.76
N GLY A 109 2.84 3.05 -18.08
CA GLY A 109 1.82 3.42 -17.10
C GLY A 109 2.01 4.82 -16.54
N SER A 110 1.05 5.26 -15.72
CA SER A 110 1.06 6.58 -15.08
C SER A 110 0.89 6.48 -13.57
N ILE A 111 1.22 7.57 -12.87
CA ILE A 111 0.99 7.70 -11.43
C ILE A 111 -0.50 7.65 -11.09
N GLU A 112 -1.38 7.95 -12.02
CA GLU A 112 -2.83 7.95 -11.88
C GLU A 112 -3.47 6.56 -11.96
N GLY A 113 -2.68 5.54 -12.33
CA GLY A 113 -3.12 4.16 -12.37
C GLY A 113 -3.39 3.59 -13.75
N ASP A 114 -3.02 4.32 -14.82
CA ASP A 114 -3.04 3.74 -16.14
C ASP A 114 -2.00 2.62 -16.20
N GLY A 115 -2.40 1.49 -16.76
CA GLY A 115 -1.52 0.35 -16.98
C GLY A 115 -0.49 0.61 -18.07
N ALA A 116 0.61 -0.14 -18.04
CA ALA A 116 1.56 -0.16 -19.14
C ALA A 116 0.91 -0.73 -20.42
N ALA A 117 1.37 -0.26 -21.58
CA ALA A 117 0.98 -0.87 -22.85
C ALA A 117 1.49 -2.32 -22.93
N ALA A 118 0.85 -3.16 -23.75
CA ALA A 118 1.28 -4.54 -23.92
C ALA A 118 2.76 -4.65 -24.34
N MET A 119 3.48 -5.65 -23.82
CA MET A 119 4.93 -5.83 -23.98
C MET A 119 5.44 -5.88 -25.44
N ARG A 120 4.55 -6.13 -26.39
CA ARG A 120 4.88 -6.08 -27.84
C ARG A 120 5.07 -4.65 -28.36
N TYR A 121 4.54 -3.65 -27.65
CA TYR A 121 4.66 -2.22 -28.04
C TYR A 121 5.79 -1.50 -27.29
N THR A 122 6.03 -1.86 -26.03
CA THR A 122 7.04 -1.24 -25.19
C THR A 122 8.43 -1.79 -25.47
N GLU A 123 9.43 -0.97 -25.20
CA GLU A 123 10.84 -1.30 -25.34
C GLU A 123 11.60 -0.93 -24.08
N ALA A 124 12.67 -1.66 -23.78
CA ALA A 124 13.47 -1.40 -22.59
C ALA A 124 14.96 -1.67 -22.83
N ARG A 125 15.77 -1.07 -21.96
CA ARG A 125 17.19 -1.36 -21.78
C ARG A 125 17.58 -1.14 -20.33
N LEU A 126 18.78 -1.56 -19.93
CA LEU A 126 19.30 -1.30 -18.59
C LEU A 126 19.54 0.20 -18.38
N GLN A 127 19.29 0.70 -17.19
CA GLN A 127 19.80 2.01 -16.78
C GLN A 127 21.32 1.97 -16.62
N LYS A 128 21.98 3.12 -16.77
CA LYS A 128 23.43 3.23 -16.63
C LYS A 128 23.89 2.77 -15.24
N ILE A 129 23.22 3.22 -14.19
CA ILE A 129 23.53 2.82 -12.82
C ILE A 129 23.36 1.32 -12.59
N THR A 130 22.39 0.69 -13.24
CA THR A 130 22.16 -0.75 -13.13
C THR A 130 23.35 -1.53 -13.67
N GLN A 131 23.88 -1.11 -14.81
CA GLN A 131 25.05 -1.74 -15.39
C GLN A 131 26.30 -1.51 -14.53
N GLU A 132 26.49 -0.30 -14.01
CA GLU A 132 27.71 0.09 -13.25
C GLU A 132 27.70 -0.40 -11.80
N ALA A 133 26.53 -0.36 -11.11
CA ALA A 133 26.44 -0.67 -9.68
C ALA A 133 25.77 -2.00 -9.36
N PHE A 134 25.09 -2.69 -10.30
CA PHE A 134 24.39 -3.95 -10.04
C PHE A 134 25.00 -5.14 -10.79
N LEU A 135 25.54 -4.91 -11.99
CA LEU A 135 25.96 -5.97 -12.91
C LEU A 135 27.46 -5.90 -13.24
N SER A 136 28.19 -4.94 -12.67
CA SER A 136 29.63 -4.86 -12.84
C SER A 136 30.35 -6.01 -12.15
N ASP A 137 31.50 -6.37 -12.67
CA ASP A 137 32.38 -7.38 -12.10
C ASP A 137 31.85 -8.84 -12.10
N LEU A 138 30.70 -9.15 -12.74
CA LEU A 138 30.18 -10.53 -12.87
C LEU A 138 31.18 -11.49 -13.51
N ASP A 139 32.07 -10.98 -14.38
CA ASP A 139 33.15 -11.71 -15.04
C ASP A 139 34.36 -12.01 -14.14
N LYS A 140 34.34 -11.55 -12.88
CA LYS A 140 35.45 -11.61 -11.92
C LYS A 140 35.21 -12.59 -10.76
N ASP A 141 34.27 -13.51 -10.93
CA ASP A 141 33.95 -14.53 -9.93
C ASP A 141 33.58 -13.97 -8.54
N VAL A 142 32.89 -12.82 -8.54
CA VAL A 142 32.54 -12.09 -7.29
C VAL A 142 31.34 -12.68 -6.57
N VAL A 143 30.44 -13.39 -7.28
CA VAL A 143 29.24 -14.04 -6.75
C VAL A 143 29.17 -15.49 -7.21
N ASP A 144 28.41 -16.30 -6.47
CA ASP A 144 28.21 -17.70 -6.82
C ASP A 144 27.12 -17.82 -7.89
N PHE A 145 27.32 -18.78 -8.79
CA PHE A 145 26.36 -19.15 -9.83
C PHE A 145 25.76 -20.52 -9.51
N VAL A 146 24.45 -20.59 -9.57
CA VAL A 146 23.68 -21.83 -9.36
C VAL A 146 23.03 -22.28 -10.65
N PRO A 147 22.74 -23.57 -10.83
CA PRO A 147 21.93 -24.04 -11.97
C PRO A 147 20.55 -23.36 -11.96
N ASN A 148 20.03 -23.09 -13.16
CA ASN A 148 18.64 -22.68 -13.32
C ASN A 148 17.67 -23.84 -13.04
N PHE A 149 16.37 -23.63 -13.24
CA PHE A 149 15.31 -24.59 -12.90
C PHE A 149 15.37 -25.93 -13.68
N ASP A 150 15.98 -25.96 -14.87
CA ASP A 150 16.14 -27.15 -15.71
C ASP A 150 17.61 -27.60 -15.88
N GLU A 151 18.53 -26.99 -15.15
CA GLU A 151 19.97 -27.27 -15.15
C GLU A 151 20.68 -27.05 -16.51
N THR A 152 20.04 -26.34 -17.44
CA THR A 152 20.62 -26.05 -18.75
C THR A 152 21.50 -24.79 -18.75
N GLU A 153 21.20 -23.85 -17.86
CA GLU A 153 21.90 -22.56 -17.73
C GLU A 153 22.33 -22.33 -16.28
N LYS A 154 23.13 -21.31 -16.07
CA LYS A 154 23.52 -20.83 -14.72
C LYS A 154 23.03 -19.42 -14.48
N GLU A 155 22.54 -19.17 -13.30
CA GLU A 155 22.12 -17.85 -12.85
C GLU A 155 22.89 -17.44 -11.59
N PRO A 156 23.16 -16.14 -11.37
CA PRO A 156 23.80 -15.69 -10.14
C PRO A 156 22.84 -15.85 -8.96
N GLU A 157 23.32 -16.38 -7.85
CA GLU A 157 22.54 -16.47 -6.61
C GLU A 157 22.08 -15.09 -6.15
N VAL A 158 22.97 -14.10 -6.20
CA VAL A 158 22.70 -12.67 -5.97
C VAL A 158 23.49 -11.83 -6.95
N LEU A 159 23.04 -10.61 -7.24
CA LEU A 159 23.84 -9.68 -8.05
C LEU A 159 24.89 -8.97 -7.18
N PRO A 160 26.05 -8.60 -7.77
CA PRO A 160 27.12 -7.89 -7.04
C PRO A 160 26.79 -6.40 -6.84
N VAL A 161 25.67 -6.11 -6.20
CA VAL A 161 25.15 -4.76 -6.02
C VAL A 161 26.02 -3.94 -5.08
N LYS A 162 26.48 -2.77 -5.52
CA LYS A 162 27.42 -1.89 -4.82
C LYS A 162 26.76 -0.91 -3.86
N ILE A 163 25.46 -0.73 -3.95
CA ILE A 163 24.66 0.18 -3.12
C ILE A 163 23.60 -0.62 -2.36
N PRO A 164 23.15 -0.20 -1.16
CA PRO A 164 22.12 -0.95 -0.41
C PRO A 164 20.74 -0.73 -1.04
N ASN A 165 20.50 -1.40 -2.15
CA ASN A 165 19.29 -1.28 -2.97
C ASN A 165 18.00 -1.54 -2.19
N LEU A 166 18.02 -2.43 -1.19
CA LEU A 166 16.88 -2.69 -0.31
C LEU A 166 16.37 -1.40 0.37
N LEU A 167 17.29 -0.53 0.81
CA LEU A 167 16.94 0.77 1.39
C LEU A 167 16.60 1.80 0.32
N VAL A 168 17.41 1.89 -0.75
CA VAL A 168 17.24 2.92 -1.79
C VAL A 168 15.90 2.79 -2.51
N ASN A 169 15.56 1.60 -2.99
CA ASN A 169 14.34 1.34 -3.76
C ASN A 169 13.17 0.81 -2.93
N GLY A 170 13.43 0.41 -1.70
CA GLY A 170 12.44 -0.28 -0.90
C GLY A 170 12.00 -1.62 -1.51
N SER A 171 11.12 -2.30 -0.82
CA SER A 171 10.50 -3.54 -1.31
C SER A 171 9.14 -3.72 -0.66
N ASP A 172 8.17 -4.20 -1.43
CA ASP A 172 6.85 -4.61 -0.98
C ASP A 172 6.58 -6.03 -1.49
N GLY A 173 5.95 -6.86 -0.68
CA GLY A 173 5.65 -8.24 -1.09
C GLY A 173 4.85 -9.00 -0.04
N ILE A 174 3.99 -9.89 -0.52
CA ILE A 174 3.14 -10.74 0.31
C ILE A 174 3.60 -12.18 0.13
N ALA A 175 4.06 -12.79 1.22
CA ALA A 175 4.42 -14.19 1.30
C ALA A 175 3.40 -14.98 2.14
N VAL A 176 3.64 -16.25 2.36
CA VAL A 176 2.78 -17.08 3.23
C VAL A 176 3.04 -16.71 4.69
N GLY A 177 2.03 -16.14 5.34
CA GLY A 177 2.09 -15.77 6.76
C GLY A 177 2.95 -14.54 7.09
N MET A 178 3.53 -13.86 6.11
CA MET A 178 4.37 -12.67 6.32
C MET A 178 4.33 -11.71 5.14
N VAL A 179 4.61 -10.44 5.42
CA VAL A 179 4.59 -9.35 4.42
C VAL A 179 5.86 -8.54 4.58
N THR A 180 6.52 -8.18 3.49
CA THR A 180 7.59 -7.17 3.48
C THR A 180 7.05 -5.85 2.97
N SER A 181 7.43 -4.76 3.64
CA SER A 181 7.10 -3.38 3.27
C SER A 181 8.22 -2.48 3.75
N THR A 182 9.28 -2.38 2.95
CA THR A 182 10.45 -1.54 3.22
C THR A 182 10.29 -0.22 2.46
N PRO A 183 10.27 0.94 3.13
CA PRO A 183 10.16 2.23 2.46
C PRO A 183 11.44 2.57 1.68
N PRO A 184 11.34 3.34 0.58
CA PRO A 184 12.50 3.84 -0.15
C PRO A 184 13.20 4.97 0.61
N HIS A 185 14.51 5.16 0.34
CA HIS A 185 15.35 6.18 0.96
C HIS A 185 16.18 6.93 -0.07
N ASN A 186 16.68 8.10 0.29
CA ASN A 186 17.56 8.90 -0.56
C ASN A 186 18.90 8.21 -0.77
N LEU A 187 19.33 8.06 -2.04
CA LEU A 187 20.58 7.40 -2.40
C LEU A 187 21.81 8.07 -1.74
N GLY A 188 21.85 9.40 -1.76
CA GLY A 188 22.99 10.15 -1.22
C GLY A 188 23.14 9.96 0.28
N GLU A 189 22.02 10.01 1.02
CA GLU A 189 21.98 9.80 2.48
C GLU A 189 22.33 8.36 2.86
N VAL A 190 21.81 7.39 2.12
CA VAL A 190 22.12 5.97 2.36
C VAL A 190 23.60 5.68 2.12
N ILE A 191 24.21 6.26 1.08
CA ILE A 191 25.67 6.15 0.84
C ILE A 191 26.46 6.77 1.99
N ASP A 192 26.05 7.95 2.49
CA ASP A 192 26.72 8.57 3.66
C ASP A 192 26.62 7.70 4.90
N GLY A 193 25.45 7.08 5.15
CA GLY A 193 25.26 6.13 6.23
C GLY A 193 26.15 4.88 6.12
N VAL A 194 26.28 4.32 4.91
CA VAL A 194 27.20 3.20 4.65
C VAL A 194 28.66 3.60 4.90
N ILE A 195 29.07 4.77 4.44
CA ILE A 195 30.42 5.29 4.68
C ILE A 195 30.67 5.53 6.17
N ALA A 196 29.66 6.06 6.89
CA ALA A 196 29.74 6.24 8.34
C ALA A 196 29.92 4.89 9.06
N TYR A 197 29.17 3.85 8.66
CA TYR A 197 29.30 2.50 9.20
C TYR A 197 30.65 1.86 8.90
N ILE A 198 31.20 2.02 7.70
CA ILE A 198 32.54 1.51 7.34
C ILE A 198 33.62 2.13 8.25
N LYS A 199 33.46 3.44 8.58
CA LYS A 199 34.40 4.16 9.47
C LYS A 199 34.19 3.83 10.93
N ASN A 200 32.96 3.57 11.36
CA ASN A 200 32.60 3.24 12.75
C ASN A 200 31.56 2.10 12.75
N PRO A 201 31.99 0.83 12.85
CA PRO A 201 31.08 -0.32 12.87
C PRO A 201 30.17 -0.40 14.11
N ASP A 202 30.49 0.33 15.18
CA ASP A 202 29.72 0.36 16.43
C ASP A 202 28.63 1.48 16.44
N ILE A 203 28.42 2.13 15.32
CA ILE A 203 27.40 3.19 15.18
C ILE A 203 26.01 2.65 15.56
N ASN A 204 25.29 3.35 16.42
CA ASN A 204 23.94 3.01 16.83
C ASN A 204 22.88 3.61 15.89
N THR A 205 21.60 3.27 16.10
CA THR A 205 20.50 3.75 15.24
C THR A 205 20.35 5.27 15.27
N GLU A 206 20.49 5.91 16.44
CA GLU A 206 20.37 7.37 16.56
C GLU A 206 21.46 8.10 15.76
N GLN A 207 22.68 7.67 15.89
CA GLN A 207 23.82 8.21 15.13
C GLN A 207 23.69 7.94 13.63
N MET A 208 23.14 6.77 13.24
CA MET A 208 22.86 6.46 11.84
C MET A 208 21.81 7.39 11.24
N MET A 209 20.81 7.79 12.03
CA MET A 209 19.77 8.72 11.61
C MET A 209 20.27 10.16 11.39
N GLU A 210 21.47 10.52 11.84
CA GLU A 210 22.11 11.79 11.44
C GLU A 210 22.46 11.80 9.95
N TYR A 211 22.71 10.63 9.35
CA TYR A 211 23.00 10.45 7.93
C TYR A 211 21.75 10.06 7.13
N ILE A 212 20.87 9.23 7.70
CA ILE A 212 19.64 8.72 7.09
C ILE A 212 18.46 9.11 7.98
N PRO A 213 17.97 10.36 7.88
CA PRO A 213 16.97 10.89 8.82
C PRO A 213 15.60 10.22 8.68
N GLY A 214 15.29 9.59 7.56
CA GLY A 214 14.02 8.92 7.30
C GLY A 214 13.85 8.51 5.85
N PRO A 215 12.73 7.87 5.51
CA PRO A 215 12.38 7.52 4.13
C PRO A 215 12.33 8.74 3.22
N ASP A 216 12.56 8.51 1.93
CA ASP A 216 12.43 9.50 0.86
C ASP A 216 11.56 8.90 -0.26
N PHE A 217 10.30 9.27 -0.26
CA PHE A 217 9.33 8.72 -1.21
C PHE A 217 9.44 9.42 -2.56
N PRO A 218 9.37 8.70 -3.69
CA PRO A 218 9.41 9.30 -5.03
C PRO A 218 8.34 10.36 -5.27
N THR A 219 7.20 10.27 -4.60
CA THR A 219 6.07 11.20 -4.67
C THR A 219 6.22 12.42 -3.78
N GLY A 220 7.28 12.52 -2.97
CA GLY A 220 7.45 13.57 -1.98
C GLY A 220 6.54 13.40 -0.78
N GLY A 221 5.85 14.46 -0.38
CA GLY A 221 5.00 14.52 0.80
C GLY A 221 5.75 14.83 2.09
N ILE A 222 5.04 14.74 3.20
CA ILE A 222 5.56 15.08 4.53
C ILE A 222 5.35 13.90 5.48
N ILE A 223 6.42 13.40 6.08
CA ILE A 223 6.34 12.46 7.20
C ILE A 223 5.95 13.27 8.44
N ALA A 224 4.82 12.92 9.06
CA ALA A 224 4.20 13.70 10.12
C ALA A 224 4.54 13.22 11.55
N ASN A 225 5.24 12.10 11.69
CA ASN A 225 5.59 11.47 12.98
C ASN A 225 7.07 11.12 13.05
N LYS A 226 7.91 12.14 12.99
CA LYS A 226 9.38 12.02 13.00
C LYS A 226 9.92 11.21 14.18
N ASP A 227 9.38 11.44 15.38
CA ASP A 227 9.89 10.81 16.61
C ASP A 227 9.69 9.28 16.62
N ASP A 228 8.70 8.78 15.90
CA ASP A 228 8.46 7.33 15.79
C ASP A 228 9.52 6.63 14.92
N LEU A 229 10.25 7.36 14.07
CA LEU A 229 11.21 6.79 13.14
C LEU A 229 12.36 6.06 13.84
N ILE A 230 12.78 6.52 15.03
CA ILE A 230 13.84 5.87 15.79
C ILE A 230 13.46 4.45 16.21
N GLN A 231 12.22 4.27 16.67
CA GLN A 231 11.72 2.95 17.02
C GLN A 231 11.57 2.06 15.78
N ILE A 232 11.06 2.62 14.67
CA ILE A 232 10.91 1.91 13.40
C ILE A 232 12.26 1.41 12.90
N TYR A 233 13.28 2.25 12.91
CA TYR A 233 14.61 1.88 12.44
C TYR A 233 15.37 0.96 13.39
N SER A 234 15.05 0.97 14.67
CA SER A 234 15.61 0.03 15.63
C SER A 234 15.01 -1.36 15.49
N THR A 235 13.69 -1.45 15.29
CA THR A 235 12.96 -2.73 15.26
C THR A 235 12.72 -3.28 13.86
N GLY A 236 12.76 -2.45 12.83
CA GLY A 236 12.36 -2.79 11.47
C GLY A 236 10.84 -2.79 11.24
N MET A 237 10.03 -2.38 12.23
CA MET A 237 8.56 -2.41 12.17
C MET A 237 7.96 -1.12 12.71
N GLY A 238 6.83 -0.71 12.15
CA GLY A 238 6.06 0.42 12.65
C GLY A 238 5.14 1.05 11.61
N LYS A 239 4.70 2.28 11.89
CA LYS A 239 3.78 3.01 11.03
C LYS A 239 4.29 4.43 10.80
N ILE A 240 4.39 4.82 9.55
CA ILE A 240 4.76 6.17 9.13
C ILE A 240 3.51 6.89 8.65
N LYS A 241 3.19 8.05 9.25
CA LYS A 241 2.11 8.92 8.78
C LYS A 241 2.66 9.82 7.68
N ILE A 242 2.05 9.79 6.50
CA ILE A 242 2.45 10.59 5.34
C ILE A 242 1.31 11.51 4.96
N ARG A 243 1.60 12.81 4.88
CA ARG A 243 0.69 13.84 4.36
C ARG A 243 1.11 14.27 2.96
N GLY A 244 0.13 14.50 2.09
CA GLY A 244 0.34 15.22 0.85
C GLY A 244 0.66 16.68 1.10
N LYS A 245 1.40 17.31 0.20
CA LYS A 245 1.71 18.73 0.26
C LYS A 245 0.60 19.54 -0.40
N VAL A 246 0.12 20.53 0.31
CA VAL A 246 -0.98 21.40 -0.10
C VAL A 246 -0.51 22.84 -0.12
N GLU A 247 -0.84 23.55 -1.18
CA GLU A 247 -0.58 24.98 -1.36
C GLU A 247 -1.91 25.72 -1.56
N VAL A 248 -2.00 26.94 -1.04
CA VAL A 248 -3.16 27.80 -1.22
C VAL A 248 -2.81 28.90 -2.21
N GLU A 249 -3.50 28.92 -3.34
CA GLU A 249 -3.31 29.92 -4.37
C GLU A 249 -4.46 30.95 -4.35
N GLN A 250 -4.11 32.24 -4.43
CA GLN A 250 -5.08 33.33 -4.55
C GLN A 250 -5.51 33.50 -6.01
N VAL A 251 -6.82 33.55 -6.23
CA VAL A 251 -7.42 33.72 -7.56
C VAL A 251 -8.09 35.08 -7.68
N LYS A 252 -8.23 35.59 -8.91
CA LYS A 252 -8.93 36.86 -9.19
C LYS A 252 -10.31 36.90 -8.53
N GLY A 253 -10.64 38.01 -7.88
CA GLY A 253 -11.94 38.22 -7.21
C GLY A 253 -11.96 37.84 -5.72
N GLY A 254 -10.80 37.63 -5.08
CA GLY A 254 -10.68 37.30 -3.66
C GLY A 254 -11.19 35.89 -3.35
N LYS A 255 -11.05 34.96 -4.29
CA LYS A 255 -11.28 33.54 -4.11
C LYS A 255 -9.93 32.85 -3.87
N GLU A 256 -9.97 31.76 -3.15
CA GLU A 256 -8.83 30.88 -2.94
C GLU A 256 -9.07 29.55 -3.66
N ARG A 257 -7.97 28.86 -3.95
CA ARG A 257 -8.01 27.48 -4.39
C ARG A 257 -6.94 26.67 -3.65
N ILE A 258 -7.26 25.44 -3.35
CA ILE A 258 -6.32 24.48 -2.78
C ILE A 258 -5.68 23.72 -3.93
N VAL A 259 -4.35 23.66 -3.95
CA VAL A 259 -3.59 22.92 -4.93
C VAL A 259 -2.77 21.85 -4.21
N ILE A 260 -3.00 20.59 -4.54
CA ILE A 260 -2.22 19.47 -4.04
C ILE A 260 -1.11 19.23 -5.03
N THR A 261 0.15 19.41 -4.59
CA THR A 261 1.35 19.30 -5.41
C THR A 261 2.11 17.99 -5.19
N GLU A 262 1.94 17.37 -4.01
CA GLU A 262 2.55 16.09 -3.69
C GLU A 262 1.52 15.23 -2.95
N ILE A 263 1.54 13.93 -3.21
CA ILE A 263 0.60 12.95 -2.63
C ILE A 263 1.33 11.92 -1.78
N PRO A 264 0.68 11.34 -0.76
CA PRO A 264 1.23 10.20 -0.05
C PRO A 264 1.58 9.06 -1.01
N TYR A 265 2.70 8.40 -0.78
CA TYR A 265 3.16 7.26 -1.61
C TYR A 265 2.12 6.13 -1.71
N THR A 266 1.31 5.95 -0.66
CA THR A 266 0.19 5.00 -0.62
C THR A 266 -0.98 5.36 -1.54
N MET A 267 -0.99 6.59 -2.08
CA MET A 267 -2.07 7.10 -2.94
C MET A 267 -1.80 6.89 -4.45
N ILE A 268 -0.66 6.32 -4.81
CA ILE A 268 -0.31 6.02 -6.21
C ILE A 268 -1.33 5.07 -6.86
N GLY A 269 -1.58 5.28 -8.14
CA GLY A 269 -2.45 4.42 -8.96
C GLY A 269 -3.93 4.72 -8.75
N ALA A 270 -4.78 3.70 -8.78
CA ALA A 270 -6.25 3.83 -8.68
C ALA A 270 -6.74 4.58 -7.42
N ASN A 271 -5.86 4.79 -6.42
CA ASN A 271 -6.20 5.53 -5.21
C ASN A 271 -6.36 7.03 -5.44
N ILE A 272 -5.77 7.61 -6.51
CA ILE A 272 -6.01 9.03 -6.89
C ILE A 272 -7.48 9.20 -7.29
N GLY A 273 -7.99 8.34 -8.16
CA GLY A 273 -9.42 8.36 -8.53
C GLY A 273 -10.35 8.17 -7.34
N LYS A 274 -9.98 7.28 -6.42
CA LYS A 274 -10.72 7.10 -5.16
C LYS A 274 -10.69 8.35 -4.29
N PHE A 275 -9.55 9.01 -4.17
CA PHE A 275 -9.43 10.27 -3.44
C PHE A 275 -10.36 11.36 -4.02
N LEU A 276 -10.42 11.52 -5.35
CA LEU A 276 -11.34 12.45 -6.00
C LEU A 276 -12.79 12.14 -5.63
N ASN A 277 -13.19 10.86 -5.68
CA ASN A 277 -14.53 10.43 -5.28
C ASN A 277 -14.81 10.67 -3.78
N ASP A 278 -13.83 10.46 -2.91
CA ASP A 278 -13.95 10.76 -1.48
C ASP A 278 -14.22 12.26 -1.25
N VAL A 279 -13.53 13.15 -1.99
CA VAL A 279 -13.77 14.60 -1.93
C VAL A 279 -15.19 14.95 -2.46
N TYR A 280 -15.63 14.37 -3.55
CA TYR A 280 -17.03 14.53 -4.03
C TYR A 280 -18.05 14.10 -2.97
N SER A 281 -17.82 12.97 -2.31
CA SER A 281 -18.67 12.49 -1.22
C SER A 281 -18.74 13.43 -0.03
N LEU A 282 -17.66 14.17 0.29
CA LEU A 282 -17.71 15.19 1.32
C LEU A 282 -18.66 16.34 0.97
N VAL A 283 -18.74 16.71 -0.30
CA VAL A 283 -19.67 17.73 -0.79
C VAL A 283 -21.10 17.20 -0.82
N GLU A 284 -21.34 16.02 -1.40
CA GLU A 284 -22.67 15.40 -1.48
C GLU A 284 -23.29 15.14 -0.09
N THR A 285 -22.47 14.67 0.87
CA THR A 285 -22.92 14.42 2.24
C THR A 285 -22.98 15.68 3.10
N LYS A 286 -22.81 16.88 2.47
CA LYS A 286 -22.86 18.20 3.11
C LYS A 286 -21.91 18.35 4.32
N LYS A 287 -20.82 17.61 4.33
CA LYS A 287 -19.76 17.79 5.35
C LYS A 287 -18.96 19.07 5.10
N THR A 288 -18.91 19.53 3.87
CA THR A 288 -18.46 20.85 3.46
C THR A 288 -19.29 21.37 2.30
N ASN A 289 -19.49 22.69 2.24
CA ASN A 289 -20.09 23.40 1.12
C ASN A 289 -19.09 24.36 0.48
N ASP A 290 -17.84 24.33 0.92
CA ASP A 290 -16.82 25.31 0.55
C ASP A 290 -16.13 24.94 -0.78
N ILE A 291 -16.21 23.71 -1.23
CA ILE A 291 -15.67 23.22 -2.52
C ILE A 291 -16.71 23.45 -3.63
N VAL A 292 -16.29 24.14 -4.69
CA VAL A 292 -17.12 24.39 -5.89
C VAL A 292 -16.84 23.35 -6.95
N ASP A 293 -15.55 23.03 -7.17
CA ASP A 293 -15.10 22.10 -8.19
C ASP A 293 -13.77 21.44 -7.79
N ILE A 294 -13.51 20.25 -8.34
CA ILE A 294 -12.25 19.55 -8.20
C ILE A 294 -11.78 19.09 -9.58
N THR A 295 -10.57 19.48 -9.93
CA THR A 295 -9.97 19.18 -11.24
C THR A 295 -8.61 18.53 -11.06
N ASN A 296 -8.37 17.42 -11.73
CA ASN A 296 -7.06 16.83 -11.84
C ASN A 296 -6.32 17.40 -13.05
N GLN A 297 -5.27 18.17 -12.81
CA GLN A 297 -4.41 18.80 -13.80
C GLN A 297 -3.01 18.17 -13.82
N SER A 298 -2.85 16.99 -13.22
CA SER A 298 -1.57 16.29 -13.18
C SER A 298 -1.06 16.00 -14.59
N SER A 299 0.25 16.05 -14.77
CA SER A 299 0.92 15.86 -16.06
C SER A 299 2.28 15.19 -15.86
N LYS A 300 3.08 15.12 -16.92
CA LYS A 300 4.49 14.68 -16.83
C LYS A 300 5.35 15.58 -15.94
N GLU A 301 4.91 16.82 -15.69
CA GLU A 301 5.62 17.78 -14.85
C GLU A 301 5.39 17.53 -13.35
N GLY A 302 4.39 16.71 -12.99
CA GLY A 302 4.08 16.35 -11.62
C GLY A 302 2.59 16.31 -11.30
N ILE A 303 2.30 16.07 -10.03
CA ILE A 303 0.93 16.06 -9.48
C ILE A 303 0.44 17.51 -9.33
N ARG A 304 -0.76 17.74 -9.83
CA ARG A 304 -1.50 19.00 -9.64
C ARG A 304 -3.00 18.72 -9.57
N ILE A 305 -3.54 18.59 -8.36
CA ILE A 305 -4.97 18.44 -8.12
C ILE A 305 -5.48 19.75 -7.54
N VAL A 306 -6.44 20.38 -8.20
CA VAL A 306 -6.94 21.71 -7.87
C VAL A 306 -8.37 21.61 -7.34
N LEU A 307 -8.61 22.16 -6.15
CA LEU A 307 -9.93 22.34 -5.56
C LEU A 307 -10.29 23.83 -5.60
N GLU A 308 -11.33 24.19 -6.33
CA GLU A 308 -11.83 25.58 -6.37
C GLU A 308 -12.76 25.82 -5.18
N LEU A 309 -12.54 26.92 -4.46
CA LEU A 309 -13.29 27.24 -3.26
C LEU A 309 -14.30 28.36 -3.48
N ARG A 310 -15.33 28.37 -2.66
CA ARG A 310 -16.26 29.49 -2.56
C ARG A 310 -15.54 30.70 -1.95
N LYS A 311 -16.01 31.89 -2.27
CA LYS A 311 -15.52 33.12 -1.64
C LYS A 311 -15.80 33.10 -0.14
N GLY A 312 -14.76 33.29 0.69
CA GLY A 312 -14.88 33.30 2.15
C GLY A 312 -14.93 31.90 2.76
N ALA A 313 -14.48 30.88 2.03
CA ALA A 313 -14.30 29.53 2.57
C ALA A 313 -13.25 29.52 3.68
N ASP A 314 -13.46 28.66 4.68
CA ASP A 314 -12.45 28.41 5.71
C ASP A 314 -11.44 27.37 5.17
N THR A 315 -10.44 27.89 4.47
CA THR A 315 -9.46 27.08 3.75
C THR A 315 -8.66 26.17 4.68
N GLN A 316 -8.27 26.65 5.86
CA GLN A 316 -7.48 25.86 6.81
C GLN A 316 -8.28 24.69 7.40
N ASN A 317 -9.52 24.95 7.80
CA ASN A 317 -10.40 23.91 8.31
C ASN A 317 -10.75 22.87 7.23
N LEU A 318 -10.87 23.32 5.97
CA LEU A 318 -11.08 22.42 4.83
C LEU A 318 -9.86 21.52 4.58
N ILE A 319 -8.64 22.05 4.64
CA ILE A 319 -7.39 21.26 4.55
C ILE A 319 -7.35 20.21 5.66
N ASN A 320 -7.68 20.59 6.89
CA ASN A 320 -7.76 19.65 8.03
C ASN A 320 -8.82 18.57 7.79
N LEU A 321 -9.96 18.94 7.20
CA LEU A 321 -11.02 17.99 6.85
C LEU A 321 -10.53 16.97 5.79
N LEU A 322 -9.80 17.44 4.77
CA LEU A 322 -9.22 16.58 3.73
C LEU A 322 -8.22 15.57 4.34
N TYR A 323 -7.31 16.03 5.21
CA TYR A 323 -6.38 15.14 5.91
C TYR A 323 -7.10 14.10 6.77
N LYS A 324 -8.14 14.50 7.51
CA LYS A 324 -8.87 13.62 8.43
C LYS A 324 -9.81 12.64 7.76
N LYS A 325 -10.37 12.98 6.60
CA LYS A 325 -11.46 12.23 5.96
C LYS A 325 -11.10 11.58 4.63
N THR A 326 -9.92 11.84 4.09
CA THR A 326 -9.46 11.28 2.83
C THR A 326 -8.06 10.67 2.97
N LYS A 327 -7.56 10.05 1.92
CA LYS A 327 -6.19 9.52 1.87
C LYS A 327 -5.10 10.58 1.65
N LEU A 328 -5.41 11.88 1.72
CA LEU A 328 -4.41 12.93 1.66
C LEU A 328 -3.44 12.89 2.87
N GLU A 329 -3.88 12.34 4.00
CA GLU A 329 -3.02 11.79 5.05
C GLU A 329 -3.29 10.29 5.13
N ASP A 330 -2.25 9.48 5.01
CA ASP A 330 -2.37 8.02 5.07
C ASP A 330 -1.19 7.42 5.84
N THR A 331 -1.32 6.17 6.21
CA THR A 331 -0.32 5.45 6.99
C THR A 331 0.38 4.41 6.14
N PHE A 332 1.71 4.51 6.05
CA PHE A 332 2.56 3.49 5.47
C PHE A 332 3.00 2.52 6.58
N GLY A 333 2.57 1.25 6.46
CA GLY A 333 3.00 0.20 7.39
C GLY A 333 4.40 -0.28 7.03
N VAL A 334 5.35 -0.12 7.95
CA VAL A 334 6.73 -0.58 7.77
C VAL A 334 6.91 -1.98 8.34
N ASN A 335 7.48 -2.87 7.56
CA ASN A 335 8.01 -4.17 7.97
C ASN A 335 9.20 -4.51 7.07
N MET A 336 10.41 -4.19 7.54
CA MET A 336 11.65 -4.38 6.78
C MET A 336 12.11 -5.84 6.86
N LEU A 337 11.28 -6.72 6.30
CA LEU A 337 11.49 -8.16 6.22
C LEU A 337 12.28 -8.50 4.95
N ALA A 338 13.39 -9.19 5.08
CA ALA A 338 14.22 -9.64 3.97
C ALA A 338 14.81 -11.03 4.24
N VAL A 339 15.33 -11.66 3.22
CA VAL A 339 16.09 -12.91 3.37
C VAL A 339 17.52 -12.54 3.77
N ALA A 340 17.92 -12.94 4.97
CA ALA A 340 19.28 -12.80 5.49
C ALA A 340 19.84 -14.18 5.85
N GLU A 341 21.01 -14.54 5.32
CA GLU A 341 21.66 -15.84 5.56
C GLU A 341 20.70 -17.05 5.35
N GLY A 342 19.86 -16.96 4.29
CA GLY A 342 18.91 -18.01 3.90
C GLY A 342 17.63 -18.07 4.76
N ARG A 343 17.36 -17.09 5.62
CA ARG A 343 16.18 -17.04 6.50
C ARG A 343 15.46 -15.70 6.38
N PRO A 344 14.12 -15.68 6.47
CA PRO A 344 13.37 -14.43 6.55
C PRO A 344 13.60 -13.80 7.93
N GLU A 345 14.05 -12.54 7.94
CA GLU A 345 14.33 -11.79 9.14
C GLU A 345 13.84 -10.35 9.01
N THR A 346 13.21 -9.82 10.07
CA THR A 346 12.88 -8.40 10.15
C THR A 346 14.07 -7.64 10.70
N LEU A 347 14.60 -6.72 9.91
CA LEU A 347 15.85 -6.05 10.16
C LEU A 347 15.64 -4.55 10.40
N GLY A 348 16.31 -4.00 11.42
CA GLY A 348 16.43 -2.55 11.58
C GLY A 348 17.37 -1.93 10.55
N LEU A 349 17.49 -0.60 10.58
CA LEU A 349 18.33 0.16 9.64
C LEU A 349 19.81 -0.25 9.70
N VAL A 350 20.39 -0.27 10.90
CA VAL A 350 21.80 -0.62 11.09
C VAL A 350 22.12 -2.07 10.71
N PRO A 351 21.31 -3.09 11.09
CA PRO A 351 21.48 -4.46 10.62
C PRO A 351 21.47 -4.58 9.08
N ILE A 352 20.58 -3.90 8.36
CA ILE A 352 20.58 -3.92 6.88
C ILE A 352 21.90 -3.39 6.33
N ILE A 353 22.37 -2.25 6.84
CA ILE A 353 23.66 -1.66 6.43
C ILE A 353 24.82 -2.60 6.77
N ARG A 354 24.78 -3.26 7.92
CA ARG A 354 25.79 -4.26 8.33
C ARG A 354 25.89 -5.41 7.31
N HIS A 355 24.76 -6.00 6.93
CA HIS A 355 24.72 -7.08 5.92
C HIS A 355 25.26 -6.58 4.58
N HIS A 356 24.85 -5.39 4.16
CA HIS A 356 25.36 -4.80 2.93
C HIS A 356 26.87 -4.59 2.97
N VAL A 357 27.42 -3.99 4.03
CA VAL A 357 28.85 -3.76 4.15
C VAL A 357 29.63 -5.07 4.24
N LYS A 358 29.15 -6.08 4.98
CA LYS A 358 29.73 -7.43 4.98
C LYS A 358 29.85 -7.98 3.57
N PHE A 359 28.77 -7.87 2.80
CA PHE A 359 28.72 -8.31 1.41
C PHE A 359 29.67 -7.51 0.51
N GLN A 360 29.82 -6.19 0.70
CA GLN A 360 30.78 -5.38 -0.06
C GLN A 360 32.24 -5.83 0.16
N TYR A 361 32.61 -6.16 1.39
CA TYR A 361 33.95 -6.70 1.68
C TYR A 361 34.16 -8.07 1.04
N GLU A 362 33.14 -8.91 1.02
CA GLU A 362 33.18 -10.22 0.35
C GLU A 362 33.36 -10.08 -1.17
N LEU A 363 32.54 -9.22 -1.82
CA LEU A 363 32.68 -8.91 -3.22
C LEU A 363 34.07 -8.37 -3.59
N ALA A 364 34.57 -7.42 -2.80
CA ALA A 364 35.89 -6.82 -3.00
C ALA A 364 37.01 -7.88 -2.84
N THR A 365 36.93 -8.71 -1.83
CA THR A 365 37.89 -9.77 -1.61
C THR A 365 37.98 -10.72 -2.79
N ARG A 366 36.85 -11.23 -3.27
CA ARG A 366 36.77 -12.12 -4.44
C ARG A 366 37.24 -11.45 -5.72
N LYS A 367 36.87 -10.18 -5.92
CA LYS A 367 37.31 -9.36 -7.08
C LYS A 367 38.83 -9.26 -7.11
N TYR A 368 39.44 -8.81 -6.00
CA TYR A 368 40.90 -8.58 -5.97
C TYR A 368 41.68 -9.87 -5.99
N GLN A 369 41.17 -10.97 -5.40
CA GLN A 369 41.75 -12.30 -5.57
C GLN A 369 41.81 -12.77 -7.01
N THR A 370 40.70 -12.57 -7.77
CA THR A 370 40.61 -12.90 -9.19
C THR A 370 41.54 -12.03 -10.03
N LEU A 371 41.62 -10.73 -9.73
CA LEU A 371 42.51 -9.80 -10.43
C LEU A 371 43.98 -10.11 -10.09
N LEU A 372 44.32 -10.35 -8.85
CA LEU A 372 45.66 -10.72 -8.44
C LEU A 372 46.14 -12.01 -9.12
N LYS A 373 45.28 -13.03 -9.17
CA LYS A 373 45.57 -14.28 -9.89
C LYS A 373 45.88 -14.03 -11.37
N LYS A 374 45.06 -13.20 -12.04
CA LYS A 374 45.31 -12.84 -13.44
C LYS A 374 46.63 -12.10 -13.64
N GLU A 375 46.97 -11.17 -12.73
CA GLU A 375 48.22 -10.42 -12.82
C GLU A 375 49.43 -11.32 -12.49
N LEU A 376 49.30 -12.27 -11.56
CA LEU A 376 50.37 -13.28 -11.25
C LEU A 376 50.56 -14.21 -12.47
N ASP A 377 49.51 -14.71 -13.09
CA ASP A 377 49.62 -15.53 -14.31
C ASP A 377 50.28 -14.73 -15.48
N LYS A 378 49.97 -13.42 -15.59
CA LYS A 378 50.59 -12.51 -16.56
C LYS A 378 52.06 -12.26 -16.25
N LYS A 379 52.41 -12.03 -14.99
CA LYS A 379 53.79 -11.87 -14.50
C LYS A 379 54.63 -13.07 -14.84
N GLU A 380 54.14 -14.30 -14.56
CA GLU A 380 54.83 -15.55 -14.89
C GLU A 380 55.20 -15.59 -16.39
N ILE A 381 54.27 -15.27 -17.25
CA ILE A 381 54.51 -15.24 -18.69
C ILE A 381 55.53 -14.16 -19.10
N GLN A 382 55.37 -12.94 -18.56
CA GLN A 382 56.26 -11.81 -18.86
C GLN A 382 57.71 -12.10 -18.43
N GLU A 383 57.91 -12.63 -17.22
CA GLU A 383 59.25 -13.04 -16.72
C GLU A 383 59.90 -14.08 -17.61
N GLY A 384 59.08 -15.05 -18.10
CA GLY A 384 59.56 -16.04 -19.06
C GLY A 384 59.97 -15.44 -20.40
N LEU A 385 59.17 -14.50 -20.93
CA LEU A 385 59.49 -13.81 -22.16
C LEU A 385 60.71 -12.88 -22.07
N ILE A 386 60.87 -12.16 -20.97
CA ILE A 386 62.05 -11.30 -20.72
C ILE A 386 63.31 -12.18 -20.66
N LYS A 387 63.27 -13.26 -19.86
CA LYS A 387 64.36 -14.23 -19.78
C LYS A 387 64.68 -14.89 -21.13
N ALA A 388 63.63 -15.19 -21.93
CA ALA A 388 63.82 -15.71 -23.27
C ALA A 388 64.49 -14.72 -24.25
N CYS A 389 64.21 -13.42 -24.11
CA CYS A 389 64.89 -12.38 -24.90
C CYS A 389 66.38 -12.33 -24.61
N ASP A 390 66.83 -12.53 -23.35
CA ASP A 390 68.24 -12.56 -22.97
C ASP A 390 69.02 -13.75 -23.57
N VAL A 391 68.32 -14.87 -23.85
CA VAL A 391 68.89 -16.11 -24.37
C VAL A 391 68.32 -16.46 -25.78
N ILE A 392 67.88 -15.46 -26.54
CA ILE A 392 67.12 -15.68 -27.74
C ILE A 392 67.87 -16.46 -28.83
N ASP A 393 69.16 -16.23 -28.96
CA ASP A 393 70.01 -16.96 -29.92
C ASP A 393 70.05 -18.46 -29.63
N LEU A 394 70.11 -18.82 -28.33
CA LEU A 394 70.04 -20.19 -27.90
C LEU A 394 68.65 -20.83 -28.15
N ILE A 395 67.57 -20.08 -27.92
CA ILE A 395 66.18 -20.53 -28.22
C ILE A 395 66.02 -20.78 -29.72
N ILE A 396 66.52 -19.89 -30.57
CA ILE A 396 66.51 -20.08 -32.02
C ILE A 396 67.34 -21.34 -32.40
N GLU A 397 68.46 -21.54 -31.76
CA GLU A 397 69.27 -22.74 -31.98
C GLU A 397 68.52 -24.05 -31.59
N ILE A 398 67.87 -24.06 -30.40
CA ILE A 398 67.03 -25.17 -29.93
C ILE A 398 65.91 -25.46 -30.94
N LEU A 399 65.16 -24.41 -31.39
CA LEU A 399 64.06 -24.56 -32.31
C LEU A 399 64.51 -25.13 -33.67
N ARG A 400 65.67 -24.66 -34.19
CA ARG A 400 66.23 -25.15 -35.47
C ARG A 400 66.85 -26.55 -35.35
N GLY A 401 67.40 -26.88 -34.19
CA GLY A 401 68.02 -28.19 -33.93
C GLY A 401 67.02 -29.28 -33.56
N SER A 402 65.80 -28.94 -33.15
CA SER A 402 64.77 -29.86 -32.73
C SER A 402 64.08 -30.50 -33.91
N LYS A 403 63.75 -31.82 -33.83
CA LYS A 403 63.00 -32.56 -34.85
C LYS A 403 61.51 -32.28 -34.83
N ASN A 404 60.98 -31.89 -33.72
CA ASN A 404 59.55 -31.54 -33.53
C ASN A 404 59.39 -30.59 -32.35
N VAL A 405 58.16 -30.01 -32.20
CA VAL A 405 57.83 -29.02 -31.15
C VAL A 405 57.89 -29.65 -29.75
N LYS A 406 57.67 -30.96 -29.60
CA LYS A 406 57.72 -31.68 -28.33
C LYS A 406 59.12 -31.70 -27.79
N ASP A 407 60.15 -32.00 -28.61
CA ASP A 407 61.55 -32.01 -28.18
C ASP A 407 62.03 -30.58 -27.77
N ALA A 408 61.65 -29.55 -28.58
CA ALA A 408 61.92 -28.17 -28.20
C ALA A 408 61.27 -27.77 -26.88
N ARG A 409 60.03 -28.20 -26.64
CA ARG A 409 59.32 -27.96 -25.39
C ARG A 409 60.02 -28.62 -24.22
N ALA A 410 60.38 -29.94 -24.32
CA ALA A 410 61.09 -30.67 -23.31
C ALA A 410 62.46 -30.07 -22.95
N CYS A 411 63.14 -29.52 -23.96
CA CYS A 411 64.37 -28.77 -23.71
C CYS A 411 64.17 -27.47 -22.93
N LEU A 412 63.16 -26.71 -23.27
CA LEU A 412 62.88 -25.42 -22.62
C LEU A 412 62.35 -25.65 -21.21
N THR A 413 61.55 -26.70 -20.96
CA THR A 413 60.98 -26.97 -19.60
C THR A 413 61.93 -27.72 -18.71
N ASP A 414 62.48 -28.83 -19.19
CA ASP A 414 63.21 -29.81 -18.37
C ASP A 414 64.69 -29.88 -18.69
N GLY A 415 65.18 -29.15 -19.69
CA GLY A 415 66.59 -29.14 -20.11
C GLY A 415 67.00 -30.42 -20.86
N VAL A 416 66.05 -31.15 -21.47
CA VAL A 416 66.30 -32.40 -22.21
C VAL A 416 66.89 -32.06 -23.57
N THR A 417 68.17 -32.49 -23.83
CA THR A 417 68.95 -32.17 -25.03
C THR A 417 69.09 -33.32 -26.04
N ASP A 418 68.65 -34.54 -25.67
CA ASP A 418 68.98 -35.80 -26.40
C ASP A 418 68.58 -35.81 -27.88
N ASN A 419 67.52 -35.10 -28.28
CA ASN A 419 66.99 -35.10 -29.64
C ASN A 419 67.22 -33.77 -30.38
N ILE A 420 68.13 -32.91 -29.90
CA ILE A 420 68.38 -31.57 -30.42
C ILE A 420 69.83 -31.48 -30.94
N THR A 421 69.98 -30.93 -32.12
CA THR A 421 71.34 -30.70 -32.69
C THR A 421 71.79 -29.31 -32.33
N PHE A 422 72.84 -29.22 -31.47
CA PHE A 422 73.43 -27.94 -31.07
C PHE A 422 74.67 -27.61 -31.91
N LYS A 423 75.00 -26.34 -32.05
CA LYS A 423 76.17 -25.84 -32.74
C LYS A 423 77.46 -25.98 -31.92
N SER A 424 77.33 -25.96 -30.58
CA SER A 424 78.45 -26.04 -29.66
C SER A 424 78.06 -26.81 -28.38
N ALA A 425 79.07 -27.49 -27.76
CA ALA A 425 78.86 -28.09 -26.45
C ALA A 425 78.50 -27.13 -25.30
N GLN A 426 78.88 -25.81 -25.48
CA GLN A 426 78.51 -24.78 -24.55
C GLN A 426 77.03 -24.42 -24.66
N SER A 427 76.48 -24.33 -25.89
CA SER A 427 75.05 -24.12 -26.14
C SER A 427 74.22 -25.25 -25.51
N GLU A 428 74.65 -26.53 -25.72
CA GLU A 428 74.01 -27.69 -25.10
C GLU A 428 73.98 -27.65 -23.57
N LYS A 429 75.13 -27.28 -22.95
CA LYS A 429 75.22 -27.11 -21.53
C LYS A 429 74.28 -26.04 -21.00
N ILE A 430 74.21 -24.88 -21.60
CA ILE A 430 73.31 -23.81 -21.20
C ILE A 430 71.83 -24.22 -21.42
N ALA A 431 71.53 -24.94 -22.53
CA ALA A 431 70.20 -25.45 -22.81
C ALA A 431 69.76 -26.51 -21.75
N SER A 432 70.65 -27.33 -21.27
CA SER A 432 70.37 -28.31 -20.20
C SER A 432 70.05 -27.70 -18.86
N GLU A 433 70.38 -26.43 -18.66
CA GLU A 433 70.08 -25.65 -17.43
C GLU A 433 68.78 -24.86 -17.52
N LEU A 434 68.10 -24.82 -18.69
CA LEU A 434 66.84 -24.11 -18.86
C LEU A 434 65.74 -24.77 -18.03
N ARG A 435 64.90 -23.97 -17.38
CA ARG A 435 63.77 -24.38 -16.56
C ARG A 435 62.65 -23.35 -16.70
N PHE A 436 62.04 -23.26 -17.89
CA PHE A 436 60.83 -22.47 -18.08
C PHE A 436 59.61 -23.30 -17.63
N THR A 437 58.56 -22.62 -17.16
CA THR A 437 57.30 -23.31 -16.89
C THR A 437 56.59 -23.71 -18.21
N GLU A 438 55.64 -24.60 -18.17
CA GLU A 438 54.87 -24.99 -19.37
C GLU A 438 54.20 -23.77 -20.03
N ARG A 439 53.65 -22.84 -19.22
CA ARG A 439 53.01 -21.61 -19.68
C ARG A 439 54.03 -20.67 -20.34
N GLN A 440 55.22 -20.49 -19.73
CA GLN A 440 56.30 -19.71 -20.28
C GLN A 440 56.76 -20.30 -21.61
N THR A 441 56.97 -21.61 -21.64
CA THR A 441 57.43 -22.32 -22.86
C THR A 441 56.41 -22.19 -23.97
N THR A 442 55.13 -22.30 -23.66
CA THR A 442 54.06 -22.08 -24.66
C THR A 442 54.10 -20.66 -25.23
N ALA A 443 54.22 -19.65 -24.36
CA ALA A 443 54.33 -18.25 -24.78
C ALA A 443 55.59 -17.97 -25.62
N ILE A 444 56.69 -18.60 -25.28
CA ILE A 444 57.95 -18.48 -26.04
C ILE A 444 57.80 -19.11 -27.44
N LEU A 445 57.24 -20.31 -27.55
CA LEU A 445 57.02 -21.01 -28.80
C LEU A 445 56.01 -20.30 -29.75
N GLU A 446 55.10 -19.57 -29.18
CA GLU A 446 54.07 -18.77 -29.92
C GLU A 446 54.55 -17.32 -30.16
N MET A 447 55.74 -16.95 -29.68
CA MET A 447 56.25 -15.59 -29.82
C MET A 447 56.54 -15.21 -31.29
N ARG A 448 55.96 -14.10 -31.72
CA ARG A 448 56.22 -13.56 -33.07
C ARG A 448 57.60 -12.91 -33.08
N LEU A 449 58.33 -13.10 -34.18
CA LEU A 449 59.67 -12.48 -34.41
C LEU A 449 59.65 -10.96 -34.28
N GLN A 450 58.55 -10.31 -34.56
CA GLN A 450 58.40 -8.84 -34.40
C GLN A 450 58.63 -8.41 -32.93
N LYS A 451 58.31 -9.25 -31.94
CA LYS A 451 58.50 -8.95 -30.52
C LYS A 451 59.96 -8.93 -30.07
N LEU A 452 60.89 -9.29 -30.92
CA LEU A 452 62.34 -9.21 -30.69
C LEU A 452 62.95 -7.84 -31.05
N ILE A 453 62.16 -6.92 -31.54
CA ILE A 453 62.59 -5.54 -31.84
C ILE A 453 62.75 -4.80 -30.49
N GLY A 454 63.84 -4.03 -30.34
CA GLY A 454 64.20 -3.35 -29.09
C GLY A 454 63.08 -2.53 -28.46
N LEU A 455 62.26 -1.80 -29.28
CA LEU A 455 61.10 -1.07 -28.79
C LEU A 455 59.98 -1.96 -28.23
N GLU A 456 59.82 -3.18 -28.71
CA GLU A 456 58.84 -4.15 -28.21
C GLU A 456 59.32 -4.76 -26.88
N ILE A 457 60.61 -4.94 -26.72
CA ILE A 457 61.21 -5.40 -25.44
C ILE A 457 61.06 -4.33 -24.37
N GLU A 458 61.30 -3.05 -24.68
CA GLU A 458 61.07 -1.94 -23.74
C GLU A 458 59.57 -1.84 -23.38
N ALA A 459 58.65 -2.02 -24.33
CA ALA A 459 57.23 -2.09 -24.02
C ALA A 459 56.86 -3.25 -23.11
N LEU A 460 57.48 -4.44 -23.31
CA LEU A 460 57.27 -5.61 -22.42
C LEU A 460 57.78 -5.34 -21.00
N MET A 461 58.96 -4.73 -20.89
CA MET A 461 59.52 -4.35 -19.59
C MET A 461 58.65 -3.35 -18.82
N LYS A 462 58.11 -2.34 -19.53
CA LYS A 462 57.18 -1.39 -18.92
C LYS A 462 55.84 -2.04 -18.52
N ASP A 463 55.26 -2.90 -19.37
CA ASP A 463 54.05 -3.66 -19.03
C ASP A 463 54.29 -4.58 -17.84
N HIS A 464 55.49 -5.17 -17.70
CA HIS A 464 55.87 -5.96 -16.51
C HIS A 464 55.95 -5.10 -15.24
N GLU A 465 56.57 -3.89 -15.35
CA GLU A 465 56.61 -2.96 -14.23
C GLU A 465 55.19 -2.55 -13.77
N ASP A 466 54.30 -2.29 -14.67
CA ASP A 466 52.88 -1.95 -14.39
C ASP A 466 52.16 -3.17 -13.77
N THR A 467 52.41 -4.40 -14.24
CA THR A 467 51.91 -5.65 -13.64
C THR A 467 52.39 -5.80 -12.17
N LEU A 468 53.66 -5.54 -11.88
CA LEU A 468 54.19 -5.59 -10.53
C LEU A 468 53.52 -4.54 -9.60
N LYS A 469 53.27 -3.35 -10.11
CA LYS A 469 52.53 -2.30 -9.37
C LYS A 469 51.09 -2.76 -9.04
N HIS A 470 50.37 -3.33 -10.00
CA HIS A 470 49.02 -3.86 -9.79
C HIS A 470 49.03 -5.00 -8.76
N ILE A 471 49.99 -5.92 -8.84
CA ILE A 471 50.14 -7.00 -7.85
C ILE A 471 50.32 -6.42 -6.44
N ALA A 472 51.25 -5.50 -6.25
CA ALA A 472 51.48 -4.87 -4.97
C ALA A 472 50.25 -4.11 -4.43
N GLU A 473 49.53 -3.42 -5.32
CA GLU A 473 48.26 -2.75 -4.98
C GLU A 473 47.17 -3.75 -4.54
N TYR A 474 47.00 -4.84 -5.30
CA TYR A 474 45.97 -5.84 -4.97
C TYR A 474 46.30 -6.64 -3.70
N GLU A 475 47.59 -6.93 -3.43
CA GLU A 475 48.08 -7.54 -2.19
C GLU A 475 47.79 -6.62 -1.01
N ASP A 476 48.15 -5.31 -1.09
CA ASP A 476 47.83 -4.35 -0.03
C ASP A 476 46.31 -4.24 0.25
N ILE A 477 45.50 -4.22 -0.81
CA ILE A 477 44.02 -4.19 -0.65
C ILE A 477 43.50 -5.44 0.05
N LEU A 478 44.07 -6.63 -0.23
CA LEU A 478 43.63 -7.90 0.36
C LEU A 478 44.13 -8.08 1.80
N GLU A 479 45.35 -7.65 2.09
CA GLU A 479 45.95 -7.82 3.42
C GLU A 479 45.52 -6.71 4.40
N ASN A 480 45.26 -5.51 3.91
CA ASN A 480 44.97 -4.34 4.72
C ASN A 480 43.50 -3.91 4.62
N ARG A 481 42.72 -4.25 5.64
CA ARG A 481 41.29 -3.88 5.70
C ARG A 481 41.03 -2.37 5.56
N ALA A 482 41.97 -1.52 6.04
CA ALA A 482 41.83 -0.07 5.93
C ALA A 482 42.02 0.42 4.47
N THR A 483 42.90 -0.21 3.70
CA THR A 483 43.07 0.07 2.28
C THR A 483 41.82 -0.36 1.51
N MET A 484 41.31 -1.56 1.77
CA MET A 484 40.07 -2.03 1.17
C MET A 484 38.90 -1.08 1.49
N ALA A 485 38.74 -0.63 2.74
CA ALA A 485 37.74 0.35 3.15
C ALA A 485 37.86 1.66 2.34
N LYS A 486 39.04 2.18 2.10
CA LYS A 486 39.27 3.39 1.28
C LYS A 486 38.80 3.18 -0.15
N VAL A 487 39.03 2.01 -0.73
CA VAL A 487 38.58 1.67 -2.10
C VAL A 487 37.05 1.65 -2.15
N LEU A 488 36.40 0.96 -1.22
CA LEU A 488 34.93 0.91 -1.13
C LEU A 488 34.31 2.31 -0.95
N ILE A 489 34.87 3.13 -0.06
CA ILE A 489 34.42 4.50 0.17
C ILE A 489 34.55 5.35 -1.10
N LYS A 490 35.68 5.24 -1.82
CA LYS A 490 35.92 5.98 -3.07
C LYS A 490 34.91 5.58 -4.16
N GLU A 491 34.61 4.30 -4.28
CA GLU A 491 33.60 3.78 -5.22
C GLU A 491 32.20 4.32 -4.86
N LEU A 492 31.79 4.25 -3.61
CA LEU A 492 30.52 4.80 -3.13
C LEU A 492 30.40 6.31 -3.34
N GLN A 493 31.45 7.07 -3.08
CA GLN A 493 31.49 8.51 -3.34
C GLN A 493 31.32 8.84 -4.83
N SER A 494 31.85 8.00 -5.72
CA SER A 494 31.66 8.14 -7.16
C SER A 494 30.21 7.95 -7.54
N TYR A 495 29.52 6.94 -7.03
CA TYR A 495 28.08 6.73 -7.26
C TYR A 495 27.25 7.88 -6.69
N LYS A 496 27.56 8.33 -5.47
CA LYS A 496 26.88 9.51 -4.89
C LYS A 496 27.02 10.74 -5.79
N LYS A 497 28.24 11.07 -6.24
CA LYS A 497 28.49 12.23 -7.07
C LYS A 497 27.73 12.18 -8.39
N GLN A 498 27.56 10.99 -8.97
CA GLN A 498 26.97 10.81 -10.28
C GLN A 498 25.44 10.67 -10.27
N TYR A 499 24.85 10.07 -9.22
CA TYR A 499 23.46 9.63 -9.20
C TYR A 499 22.62 10.17 -8.04
N ALA A 500 23.20 10.80 -7.02
CA ALA A 500 22.41 11.34 -5.92
C ALA A 500 21.57 12.54 -6.36
N VAL A 501 20.34 12.55 -5.92
CA VAL A 501 19.37 13.63 -6.10
C VAL A 501 18.97 14.22 -4.74
N PRO A 502 18.54 15.49 -4.69
CA PRO A 502 18.01 16.08 -3.46
C PRO A 502 16.83 15.29 -2.89
N ARG A 503 16.69 15.28 -1.57
CA ARG A 503 15.53 14.72 -0.87
C ARG A 503 14.24 15.39 -1.33
N LYS A 504 13.21 14.59 -1.54
CA LYS A 504 11.86 15.05 -1.91
C LYS A 504 10.93 15.13 -0.68
N THR A 505 10.96 14.11 0.19
CA THR A 505 10.06 13.99 1.33
C THR A 505 10.54 14.84 2.50
N LEU A 506 9.68 15.69 3.03
CA LEU A 506 9.94 16.45 4.27
C LEU A 506 9.68 15.56 5.49
N ILE A 507 10.38 15.80 6.57
CA ILE A 507 10.25 15.02 7.82
C ILE A 507 10.05 16.00 8.98
N ASP A 508 8.91 15.87 9.66
CA ASP A 508 8.56 16.74 10.78
C ASP A 508 7.65 16.01 11.78
N ASN A 509 7.39 16.63 12.93
CA ASN A 509 6.33 16.24 13.83
C ASN A 509 5.16 17.21 13.62
N LEU A 510 4.12 16.75 12.95
CA LEU A 510 2.95 17.56 12.71
C LEU A 510 1.82 17.18 13.69
N GLU A 511 1.14 18.19 14.18
CA GLU A 511 -0.07 17.98 14.98
C GLU A 511 -1.15 17.25 14.16
N GLU A 512 -1.98 16.49 14.85
CA GLU A 512 -3.13 15.87 14.19
C GLU A 512 -4.08 16.94 13.65
N ALA A 513 -4.59 16.72 12.43
CA ALA A 513 -5.54 17.62 11.82
C ALA A 513 -6.81 17.70 12.66
N VAL A 514 -7.06 18.84 13.28
CA VAL A 514 -8.27 19.12 14.06
C VAL A 514 -9.27 19.82 13.15
N VAL A 515 -10.43 19.19 12.95
CA VAL A 515 -11.54 19.82 12.23
C VAL A 515 -12.39 20.56 13.24
N GLU A 516 -12.43 21.87 13.11
CA GLU A 516 -13.36 22.69 13.88
C GLU A 516 -14.76 22.49 13.29
N GLU A 517 -15.63 21.82 14.04
CA GLU A 517 -17.06 21.79 13.69
C GLU A 517 -17.60 23.21 13.85
N LYS A 518 -18.08 23.81 12.76
CA LYS A 518 -18.82 25.08 12.88
C LYS A 518 -19.94 24.84 13.87
N LYS A 519 -19.88 25.44 15.05
CA LYS A 519 -21.00 25.45 16.00
C LYS A 519 -22.18 26.07 15.27
N ILE A 520 -23.16 25.22 14.92
CA ILE A 520 -24.43 25.67 14.36
C ILE A 520 -25.09 26.48 15.48
N GLU A 521 -25.35 27.74 15.25
CA GLU A 521 -26.15 28.54 16.19
C GLU A 521 -27.48 27.82 16.35
N GLU A 522 -27.77 27.42 17.58
CA GLU A 522 -29.06 26.84 17.93
C GLU A 522 -30.12 27.92 17.89
N MET A 523 -31.16 27.71 17.14
CA MET A 523 -32.34 28.57 17.05
C MET A 523 -33.61 27.74 17.19
N ASP A 524 -34.60 28.32 17.85
CA ASP A 524 -35.95 27.72 17.92
C ASP A 524 -36.68 27.93 16.59
N VAL A 525 -37.23 26.90 16.04
CA VAL A 525 -37.98 26.88 14.79
C VAL A 525 -39.26 26.07 14.95
N VAL A 526 -40.22 26.32 14.05
CA VAL A 526 -41.44 25.52 13.99
C VAL A 526 -41.40 24.64 12.74
N PHE A 527 -41.40 23.34 12.95
CA PHE A 527 -41.61 22.34 11.91
C PHE A 527 -43.05 22.32 11.48
N LEU A 528 -43.30 22.48 10.20
CA LEU A 528 -44.63 22.47 9.57
C LEU A 528 -44.64 21.37 8.49
N MET A 529 -45.65 20.48 8.55
CA MET A 529 -45.88 19.49 7.48
C MET A 529 -47.34 19.39 7.14
N ASP A 530 -47.63 19.56 5.86
CA ASP A 530 -49.00 19.44 5.34
C ASP A 530 -49.49 17.98 5.27
N ARG A 531 -50.76 17.81 4.88
CA ARG A 531 -51.38 16.47 4.70
C ARG A 531 -50.79 15.65 3.54
N PHE A 532 -50.04 16.29 2.62
CA PHE A 532 -49.40 15.66 1.48
C PHE A 532 -47.94 15.29 1.74
N GLY A 533 -47.41 15.57 2.95
CA GLY A 533 -46.04 15.26 3.33
C GLY A 533 -45.02 16.31 2.92
N TYR A 534 -45.41 17.52 2.52
CA TYR A 534 -44.47 18.62 2.31
C TYR A 534 -44.08 19.25 3.63
N ALA A 535 -42.81 19.22 3.94
CA ALA A 535 -42.24 19.69 5.21
C ALA A 535 -41.33 20.90 5.02
N LYS A 536 -41.34 21.81 5.99
CA LYS A 536 -40.49 23.00 6.07
C LYS A 536 -40.32 23.44 7.53
N THR A 537 -39.42 24.35 7.76
CA THR A 537 -39.28 25.05 9.04
C THR A 537 -39.44 26.54 8.85
N VAL A 538 -40.02 27.19 9.82
CA VAL A 538 -40.18 28.64 9.87
C VAL A 538 -39.72 29.16 11.22
N ASP A 539 -39.38 30.44 11.29
CA ASP A 539 -39.12 31.11 12.56
C ASP A 539 -40.37 31.13 13.44
N VAL A 540 -40.19 31.00 14.77
CA VAL A 540 -41.28 30.99 15.74
C VAL A 540 -42.14 32.25 15.62
N SER A 541 -41.55 33.42 15.41
CA SER A 541 -42.27 34.69 15.25
C SER A 541 -43.09 34.74 13.94
N VAL A 542 -42.63 34.01 12.89
CA VAL A 542 -43.35 33.87 11.62
C VAL A 542 -44.53 32.96 11.80
N TYR A 543 -44.39 31.88 12.54
CA TYR A 543 -45.50 30.96 12.85
C TYR A 543 -46.56 31.68 13.67
N GLU A 544 -46.19 32.38 14.78
CA GLU A 544 -47.14 33.05 15.64
C GLU A 544 -47.99 34.12 14.85
N ARG A 545 -47.40 34.84 13.92
CA ARG A 545 -48.10 35.81 13.06
C ARG A 545 -49.06 35.16 12.04
N ASN A 546 -48.90 33.89 11.73
CA ASN A 546 -49.69 33.16 10.75
C ASN A 546 -50.38 31.94 11.37
N LYS A 547 -50.58 31.90 12.67
CA LYS A 547 -50.98 30.69 13.43
C LYS A 547 -52.23 30.05 12.91
N GLU A 548 -53.32 30.80 12.69
CA GLU A 548 -54.59 30.28 12.19
C GLU A 548 -54.43 29.57 10.81
N ALA A 549 -53.67 30.17 9.91
CA ALA A 549 -53.42 29.61 8.61
C ALA A 549 -52.52 28.36 8.72
N ALA A 550 -51.49 28.42 9.56
CA ALA A 550 -50.59 27.31 9.79
C ALA A 550 -51.32 26.08 10.36
N ASP A 551 -52.19 26.30 11.36
CA ASP A 551 -52.98 25.24 12.02
C ASP A 551 -54.00 24.63 11.06
N THR A 552 -54.46 25.37 10.07
CA THR A 552 -55.43 24.91 9.05
C THR A 552 -54.74 24.12 7.91
N GLU A 553 -53.59 24.60 7.45
CA GLU A 553 -52.87 24.09 6.29
C GLU A 553 -51.97 22.88 6.62
N ASN A 554 -51.49 22.78 7.85
CA ASN A 554 -50.53 21.72 8.24
C ASN A 554 -51.17 20.72 9.17
N ARG A 555 -50.84 19.46 8.95
CA ARG A 555 -51.28 18.33 9.81
C ARG A 555 -50.38 18.13 11.02
N TYR A 556 -49.10 18.43 10.87
CA TYR A 556 -48.09 18.29 11.93
C TYR A 556 -47.37 19.62 12.13
N ILE A 557 -47.38 20.07 13.36
CA ILE A 557 -46.78 21.32 13.81
C ILE A 557 -45.99 21.01 15.06
N LEU A 558 -44.66 21.18 15.04
CA LEU A 558 -43.79 20.87 16.14
C LEU A 558 -42.82 22.03 16.40
N THR A 559 -42.82 22.57 17.58
CA THR A 559 -41.77 23.48 18.00
C THR A 559 -40.53 22.69 18.36
N CYS A 560 -39.38 23.04 17.77
CA CYS A 560 -38.13 22.31 17.93
C CYS A 560 -36.93 23.24 17.71
N LYS A 561 -35.73 22.78 18.04
CA LYS A 561 -34.51 23.46 17.63
C LYS A 561 -34.12 23.05 16.21
N ASN A 562 -33.45 23.95 15.50
CA ASN A 562 -32.89 23.65 14.18
C ASN A 562 -31.91 22.45 14.19
N THR A 563 -31.33 22.12 15.34
CA THR A 563 -30.40 21.00 15.55
C THR A 563 -31.09 19.67 15.88
N ASP A 564 -32.41 19.70 16.14
CA ASP A 564 -33.19 18.54 16.56
C ASP A 564 -33.41 17.50 15.44
N LYS A 565 -33.92 16.35 15.84
CA LYS A 565 -34.30 15.24 14.94
C LYS A 565 -35.79 14.95 15.12
N ILE A 566 -36.48 14.73 14.02
CA ILE A 566 -37.89 14.34 13.97
C ILE A 566 -37.99 12.84 13.69
N CYS A 567 -38.75 12.13 14.53
CA CYS A 567 -39.08 10.73 14.36
C CYS A 567 -40.40 10.59 13.61
N ILE A 568 -40.41 9.81 12.53
CA ILE A 568 -41.58 9.53 11.69
C ILE A 568 -41.88 8.04 11.80
N PHE A 569 -42.94 7.67 12.52
CA PHE A 569 -43.38 6.29 12.69
C PHE A 569 -44.41 5.93 11.59
N THR A 570 -44.29 4.73 10.98
CA THR A 570 -45.12 4.30 9.89
C THR A 570 -45.94 3.04 10.20
N ASN A 571 -47.01 2.83 9.46
CA ASN A 571 -47.86 1.62 9.61
C ASN A 571 -47.11 0.31 9.32
N LYS A 572 -45.97 0.37 8.63
CA LYS A 572 -45.09 -0.79 8.37
C LYS A 572 -44.12 -1.09 9.51
N GLY A 573 -44.29 -0.44 10.65
CA GLY A 573 -43.45 -0.66 11.85
C GLY A 573 -42.01 -0.13 11.69
N GLN A 574 -41.82 0.83 10.82
CA GLN A 574 -40.53 1.54 10.66
C GLN A 574 -40.56 2.89 11.38
N MET A 575 -39.40 3.38 11.73
CA MET A 575 -39.16 4.76 12.15
C MET A 575 -38.09 5.37 11.26
N HIS A 576 -38.44 6.47 10.60
CA HIS A 576 -37.50 7.27 9.83
C HIS A 576 -37.08 8.50 10.63
N LEU A 577 -35.79 8.79 10.64
CA LEU A 577 -35.19 9.90 11.37
C LEU A 577 -34.85 11.04 10.38
N LEU A 578 -35.43 12.21 10.60
CA LEU A 578 -35.22 13.42 9.83
C LEU A 578 -34.50 14.44 10.67
N LYS A 579 -33.39 15.02 10.17
CA LYS A 579 -32.74 16.15 10.83
C LYS A 579 -33.45 17.46 10.45
N VAL A 580 -33.75 18.27 11.44
CA VAL A 580 -34.40 19.58 11.21
C VAL A 580 -33.55 20.49 10.31
N LEU A 581 -32.20 20.38 10.41
CA LEU A 581 -31.26 21.10 9.55
C LEU A 581 -31.37 20.75 8.05
N ASP A 582 -31.88 19.58 7.71
CA ASP A 582 -32.05 19.15 6.33
C ASP A 582 -33.32 19.74 5.68
N LEU A 583 -34.19 20.35 6.49
CA LEU A 583 -35.43 20.99 6.06
C LEU A 583 -35.19 22.40 5.51
N PRO A 584 -35.95 22.83 4.49
CA PRO A 584 -35.90 24.22 4.05
C PRO A 584 -36.39 25.16 5.16
N TYR A 585 -35.56 26.12 5.53
CA TYR A 585 -35.92 27.22 6.42
C TYR A 585 -36.26 28.45 5.56
N GLY A 586 -37.46 28.99 5.73
CA GLY A 586 -37.86 30.06 4.85
C GLY A 586 -39.13 30.81 5.28
N LYS A 587 -39.80 31.46 4.31
CA LYS A 587 -41.01 32.22 4.53
C LYS A 587 -42.23 31.31 4.69
N PHE A 588 -43.24 31.74 5.39
CA PHE A 588 -44.45 30.98 5.61
C PHE A 588 -45.12 30.48 4.30
N ARG A 589 -45.09 31.29 3.25
CA ARG A 589 -45.71 30.98 1.93
C ARG A 589 -44.83 30.06 1.06
N ASP A 590 -43.60 29.78 1.43
CA ASP A 590 -42.74 28.88 0.65
C ASP A 590 -43.33 27.48 0.70
N LYS A 591 -43.28 26.76 -0.42
CA LYS A 591 -43.68 25.37 -0.51
C LYS A 591 -42.56 24.52 0.11
N GLY A 592 -42.92 23.65 1.05
CA GLY A 592 -41.95 22.73 1.66
C GLY A 592 -41.39 21.71 0.66
N ILE A 593 -40.54 20.82 1.14
CA ILE A 593 -39.99 19.69 0.37
C ILE A 593 -40.72 18.42 0.79
N PRO A 594 -41.08 17.51 -0.13
CA PRO A 594 -41.64 16.20 0.21
C PRO A 594 -40.68 15.44 1.15
N ILE A 595 -41.24 14.82 2.18
CA ILE A 595 -40.47 14.11 3.16
C ILE A 595 -39.76 12.88 2.59
N ASP A 596 -40.32 12.33 1.49
CA ASP A 596 -39.69 11.27 0.69
C ASP A 596 -38.26 11.68 0.18
N ASN A 597 -38.06 12.95 -0.15
CA ASN A 597 -36.81 13.48 -0.64
C ASN A 597 -35.79 13.76 0.46
N LEU A 598 -36.21 13.77 1.72
CA LEU A 598 -35.40 14.13 2.88
C LEU A 598 -35.11 12.94 3.81
N SER A 599 -35.89 11.86 3.65
CA SER A 599 -35.79 10.64 4.47
C SER A 599 -35.87 9.39 3.59
N ASN A 600 -35.80 8.21 4.21
CA ASN A 600 -36.04 6.94 3.50
C ASN A 600 -37.52 6.54 3.51
N TYR A 601 -38.43 7.44 3.88
CA TYR A 601 -39.86 7.22 3.81
C TYR A 601 -40.30 7.12 2.37
N ASN A 602 -41.21 6.19 2.07
CA ASN A 602 -41.80 5.99 0.74
C ASN A 602 -43.31 6.08 0.80
N SER A 603 -43.85 7.20 0.39
CA SER A 603 -45.32 7.49 0.42
C SER A 603 -46.19 6.54 -0.42
N SER A 604 -45.58 5.77 -1.34
CA SER A 604 -46.28 4.74 -2.11
C SER A 604 -46.48 3.41 -1.34
N GLU A 605 -45.72 3.15 -0.30
CA GLU A 605 -45.66 1.87 0.41
C GLU A 605 -46.09 1.96 1.89
N GLU A 606 -45.99 3.15 2.49
CA GLU A 606 -46.22 3.36 3.91
C GLU A 606 -47.01 4.64 4.19
N ASN A 607 -47.65 4.66 5.36
CA ASN A 607 -48.41 5.80 5.87
C ASN A 607 -47.85 6.28 7.20
N PHE A 608 -47.90 7.59 7.45
CA PHE A 608 -47.56 8.17 8.72
C PHE A 608 -48.55 7.77 9.81
N ILE A 609 -48.07 7.23 10.90
CA ILE A 609 -48.86 6.95 12.13
C ILE A 609 -48.59 8.04 13.16
N TYR A 610 -47.34 8.41 13.38
CA TYR A 610 -47.00 9.40 14.39
C TYR A 610 -45.72 10.15 13.99
N ILE A 611 -45.68 11.44 14.22
CA ILE A 611 -44.51 12.30 13.97
C ILE A 611 -44.26 13.12 15.22
N ILE A 612 -43.03 13.06 15.72
CA ILE A 612 -42.68 13.74 16.98
C ILE A 612 -41.19 14.08 17.00
N ASN A 613 -40.81 15.12 17.77
CA ASN A 613 -39.40 15.43 18.05
C ASN A 613 -38.77 14.33 18.91
N LEU A 614 -37.58 13.85 18.55
CA LEU A 614 -36.83 12.84 19.32
C LEU A 614 -36.60 13.29 20.77
N GLY A 615 -36.26 14.57 20.99
CA GLY A 615 -36.07 15.14 22.32
C GLY A 615 -37.28 14.99 23.21
N ALA A 616 -38.50 14.99 22.67
CA ALA A 616 -39.73 14.84 23.45
C ALA A 616 -40.02 13.39 23.90
N ILE A 617 -39.40 12.41 23.24
CA ILE A 617 -39.66 10.99 23.52
C ILE A 617 -38.51 10.27 24.25
N ILE A 618 -37.29 10.81 24.18
CA ILE A 618 -36.07 10.11 24.65
C ILE A 618 -36.14 9.66 26.12
N HIS A 619 -36.89 10.37 26.94
CA HIS A 619 -37.11 10.05 28.36
C HIS A 619 -38.53 9.55 28.70
N SER A 620 -39.28 9.16 27.66
CA SER A 620 -40.68 8.76 27.78
C SER A 620 -40.88 7.31 27.33
N ARG A 621 -41.98 6.70 27.75
CA ARG A 621 -42.40 5.40 27.24
C ARG A 621 -43.46 5.58 26.15
N LEU A 622 -43.32 4.83 25.07
CA LEU A 622 -44.27 4.86 23.96
C LEU A 622 -45.08 3.57 23.90
N LEU A 623 -46.39 3.72 23.78
CA LEU A 623 -47.30 2.62 23.45
C LEU A 623 -47.28 2.36 21.95
N PHE A 624 -47.11 1.11 21.59
CA PHE A 624 -47.29 0.61 20.22
C PHE A 624 -48.47 -0.35 20.20
N GLY A 625 -49.40 -0.16 19.29
CA GLY A 625 -50.54 -1.02 19.11
C GLY A 625 -50.78 -1.35 17.63
N THR A 626 -51.02 -2.63 17.31
CA THR A 626 -51.17 -3.13 15.96
C THR A 626 -52.61 -3.57 15.63
N LYS A 627 -52.89 -3.74 14.36
CA LYS A 627 -54.19 -4.17 13.82
C LYS A 627 -54.59 -5.57 14.30
N THR A 628 -53.62 -6.44 14.57
CA THR A 628 -53.86 -7.76 15.14
C THR A 628 -53.94 -7.75 16.67
N ALA A 629 -54.10 -6.57 17.27
CA ALA A 629 -54.23 -6.34 18.73
C ALA A 629 -52.96 -6.69 19.53
N MET A 630 -51.78 -6.59 18.96
CA MET A 630 -50.51 -6.69 19.70
C MET A 630 -50.19 -5.34 20.29
N LEU A 631 -49.89 -5.32 21.60
CA LEU A 631 -49.53 -4.11 22.36
C LEU A 631 -48.17 -4.27 23.01
N LYS A 632 -47.42 -3.21 23.11
CA LYS A 632 -46.18 -3.12 23.91
C LYS A 632 -45.86 -1.67 24.29
N MET A 633 -45.10 -1.52 25.37
CA MET A 633 -44.41 -0.28 25.68
C MET A 633 -42.97 -0.38 25.20
N VAL A 634 -42.41 0.73 24.72
CA VAL A 634 -41.00 0.86 24.30
C VAL A 634 -40.43 2.09 24.97
N ASP A 635 -39.19 1.98 25.49
CA ASP A 635 -38.43 3.11 26.00
C ASP A 635 -38.03 4.02 24.83
N GLY A 636 -38.32 5.30 24.92
CA GLY A 636 -38.04 6.26 23.84
C GLY A 636 -36.56 6.44 23.52
N SER A 637 -35.68 6.16 24.49
CA SER A 637 -34.22 6.19 24.27
C SER A 637 -33.73 5.18 23.20
N GLU A 638 -34.49 4.12 22.94
CA GLU A 638 -34.18 3.15 21.90
C GLU A 638 -34.25 3.75 20.48
N PHE A 639 -34.88 4.92 20.31
CA PHE A 639 -35.00 5.62 19.02
C PHE A 639 -33.90 6.64 18.77
N ASP A 640 -33.01 6.93 19.73
CA ASP A 640 -31.81 7.72 19.48
C ASP A 640 -30.74 6.85 18.82
N VAL A 641 -30.80 6.79 17.52
CA VAL A 641 -29.94 5.98 16.66
C VAL A 641 -29.24 6.82 15.61
N ALA A 642 -28.08 6.34 15.16
CA ALA A 642 -27.33 7.01 14.07
C ALA A 642 -27.93 6.72 12.68
N LYS A 643 -28.70 5.64 12.53
CA LYS A 643 -29.29 5.21 11.26
C LYS A 643 -30.49 6.08 10.91
N ARG A 644 -30.64 6.44 9.62
CA ARG A 644 -31.79 7.19 9.12
C ARG A 644 -33.12 6.40 9.20
N THR A 645 -33.06 5.08 9.23
CA THR A 645 -34.23 4.20 9.34
C THR A 645 -33.93 3.06 10.29
N THR A 646 -34.89 2.76 11.16
CA THR A 646 -34.84 1.60 12.08
C THR A 646 -36.24 1.01 12.25
N ALA A 647 -36.30 -0.28 12.55
CA ALA A 647 -37.57 -0.88 12.95
C ALA A 647 -38.05 -0.27 14.28
N SER A 648 -39.29 0.18 14.33
CA SER A 648 -39.95 0.69 15.51
C SER A 648 -40.73 -0.43 16.26
N THR A 649 -41.20 -1.42 15.52
CA THR A 649 -41.80 -2.63 16.01
C THR A 649 -41.62 -3.78 15.03
N LYS A 650 -41.56 -5.01 15.52
CA LYS A 650 -41.68 -6.20 14.68
C LYS A 650 -43.17 -6.50 14.50
N LEU A 651 -43.63 -6.55 13.28
CA LEU A 651 -45.00 -6.93 12.91
C LEU A 651 -45.07 -8.42 12.58
N ASN A 652 -46.23 -9.05 12.83
CA ASN A 652 -46.53 -10.35 12.27
C ASN A 652 -46.86 -10.25 10.81
N GLU A 653 -46.99 -11.38 10.10
CA GLU A 653 -47.41 -11.44 8.71
C GLU A 653 -48.80 -10.77 8.55
N ASP A 654 -48.95 -9.87 7.56
CA ASP A 654 -50.14 -9.10 7.30
C ASP A 654 -50.62 -8.15 8.43
N ASP A 655 -49.79 -7.85 9.44
CA ASP A 655 -50.13 -6.88 10.48
C ASP A 655 -49.68 -5.47 10.16
N GLU A 656 -50.32 -4.48 10.70
CA GLU A 656 -50.01 -3.07 10.56
C GLU A 656 -50.00 -2.36 11.91
N LEU A 657 -49.12 -1.39 12.09
CA LEU A 657 -49.12 -0.51 13.22
C LEU A 657 -50.31 0.47 13.13
N LEU A 658 -51.14 0.55 14.16
CA LEU A 658 -52.28 1.48 14.23
C LEU A 658 -52.00 2.72 15.03
N ILE A 659 -51.24 2.58 16.13
CA ILE A 659 -50.95 3.70 17.01
C ILE A 659 -49.52 3.66 17.56
N VAL A 660 -48.95 4.83 17.65
CA VAL A 660 -47.81 5.14 18.56
C VAL A 660 -48.28 6.30 19.43
N HIS A 661 -48.13 6.19 20.75
CA HIS A 661 -48.55 7.23 21.68
C HIS A 661 -47.55 7.37 22.81
N VAL A 662 -47.23 8.61 23.21
CA VAL A 662 -46.37 8.89 24.37
C VAL A 662 -47.19 8.76 25.61
N MET A 663 -46.77 7.88 26.54
CA MET A 663 -47.48 7.64 27.80
C MET A 663 -47.02 8.61 28.87
N THR A 664 -48.00 9.14 29.64
CA THR A 664 -47.75 10.10 30.74
C THR A 664 -47.84 9.44 32.10
N GLY A 665 -48.49 8.25 32.25
CA GLY A 665 -48.48 7.51 33.49
C GLY A 665 -49.74 6.66 33.76
N GLU A 666 -50.85 7.25 34.15
CA GLU A 666 -52.08 6.55 34.61
C GLU A 666 -53.17 6.45 33.53
N GLU A 667 -52.80 6.25 32.28
CA GLU A 667 -53.76 6.11 31.21
C GLU A 667 -54.38 4.71 31.16
N THR A 668 -55.53 4.64 30.50
CA THR A 668 -56.15 3.38 30.10
C THR A 668 -56.25 3.28 28.58
N VAL A 669 -56.12 2.09 28.03
CA VAL A 669 -56.15 1.83 26.59
C VAL A 669 -57.45 1.15 26.24
N VAL A 670 -58.17 1.71 25.24
CA VAL A 670 -59.42 1.14 24.68
C VAL A 670 -59.13 0.64 23.30
N MET A 671 -59.35 -0.63 23.03
CA MET A 671 -59.27 -1.27 21.72
C MET A 671 -60.66 -1.44 21.16
N GLN A 672 -60.89 -1.01 19.92
CA GLN A 672 -62.13 -1.19 19.16
C GLN A 672 -61.84 -2.09 17.97
N SER A 673 -62.63 -3.18 17.80
CA SER A 673 -62.51 -4.02 16.62
C SER A 673 -63.46 -3.60 15.48
N GLU A 674 -63.17 -4.04 14.27
CA GLU A 674 -64.08 -3.83 13.10
C GLU A 674 -65.47 -4.38 13.31
N LYS A 675 -65.62 -5.42 14.14
CA LYS A 675 -66.90 -6.02 14.52
C LYS A 675 -67.49 -5.38 15.77
N GLU A 676 -67.05 -4.16 16.15
CA GLU A 676 -67.59 -3.33 17.24
C GLU A 676 -67.44 -3.95 18.63
N MET A 677 -66.39 -4.73 18.82
CA MET A 677 -66.04 -5.20 20.16
C MET A 677 -65.10 -4.16 20.83
N PHE A 678 -65.39 -3.81 22.04
CA PHE A 678 -64.62 -2.85 22.85
C PHE A 678 -64.02 -3.54 24.07
N LEU A 679 -62.72 -3.29 24.29
CA LEU A 679 -62.03 -3.70 25.52
C LEU A 679 -61.21 -2.53 26.05
N ARG A 680 -61.46 -2.14 27.31
CA ARG A 680 -60.67 -1.16 28.05
C ARG A 680 -59.76 -1.88 29.02
N ILE A 681 -58.47 -1.55 29.04
CA ILE A 681 -57.48 -2.13 29.92
C ILE A 681 -56.64 -1.05 30.59
N GLU A 682 -56.04 -1.36 31.76
CA GLU A 682 -55.02 -0.50 32.37
C GLU A 682 -53.72 -0.55 31.54
N ALA A 683 -53.10 0.60 31.27
CA ALA A 683 -51.84 0.69 30.55
C ALA A 683 -50.69 -0.01 31.27
N SER A 684 -50.74 -0.04 32.61
CA SER A 684 -49.77 -0.75 33.46
C SER A 684 -49.69 -2.26 33.22
N THR A 685 -50.73 -2.85 32.62
CA THR A 685 -50.77 -4.28 32.25
C THR A 685 -50.00 -4.61 30.96
N ILE A 686 -49.57 -3.59 30.20
CA ILE A 686 -48.83 -3.74 28.97
C ILE A 686 -47.33 -3.75 29.27
N PRO A 687 -46.63 -4.86 29.00
CA PRO A 687 -45.21 -4.95 29.33
C PRO A 687 -44.34 -4.09 28.44
N GLU A 688 -43.26 -3.61 29.02
CA GLU A 688 -42.19 -2.98 28.27
C GLU A 688 -41.37 -4.03 27.51
N LYS A 689 -41.09 -3.76 26.24
CA LYS A 689 -40.35 -4.61 25.30
C LYS A 689 -39.43 -3.76 24.43
N LYS A 690 -38.38 -4.39 23.91
CA LYS A 690 -37.49 -3.72 22.96
C LYS A 690 -38.19 -3.39 21.64
N LYS A 691 -37.76 -2.34 20.94
CA LYS A 691 -38.33 -1.93 19.68
C LYS A 691 -38.43 -3.06 18.65
N GLY A 692 -37.45 -3.96 18.56
CA GLY A 692 -37.43 -5.11 17.64
C GLY A 692 -38.29 -6.31 18.05
N ALA A 693 -39.07 -6.23 19.15
CA ALA A 693 -39.92 -7.32 19.62
C ALA A 693 -41.35 -7.18 19.11
N VAL A 694 -42.05 -8.29 18.95
CA VAL A 694 -43.50 -8.34 18.82
C VAL A 694 -44.10 -8.06 20.19
N GLY A 695 -45.22 -7.36 20.27
CA GLY A 695 -45.91 -7.07 21.51
C GLY A 695 -46.54 -8.29 22.18
N VAL A 696 -47.42 -8.04 23.12
CA VAL A 696 -48.30 -9.03 23.72
C VAL A 696 -49.71 -8.81 23.25
N ARG A 697 -50.54 -9.85 23.28
CA ARG A 697 -51.94 -9.71 22.87
C ARG A 697 -52.70 -8.82 23.86
N GLY A 698 -53.27 -7.73 23.35
CA GLY A 698 -54.12 -6.82 24.12
C GLY A 698 -55.54 -7.32 24.21
N MET A 699 -56.17 -7.65 23.09
CA MET A 699 -57.54 -8.15 22.98
C MET A 699 -57.55 -9.44 22.18
N LYS A 700 -58.44 -10.38 22.59
CA LYS A 700 -58.68 -11.64 21.85
C LYS A 700 -59.70 -11.41 20.77
N LEU A 701 -59.23 -11.30 19.54
CA LEU A 701 -60.07 -11.08 18.35
C LEU A 701 -60.77 -12.38 17.92
N ASN A 702 -61.96 -12.27 17.35
CA ASN A 702 -62.63 -13.39 16.70
C ASN A 702 -61.97 -13.67 15.32
N ALA A 703 -62.25 -14.85 14.75
CA ALA A 703 -61.75 -15.19 13.44
C ALA A 703 -62.20 -14.17 12.38
N GLY A 704 -61.25 -13.64 11.60
CA GLY A 704 -61.49 -12.63 10.56
C GLY A 704 -61.94 -11.27 11.13
N ASP A 705 -61.52 -10.92 12.37
CA ASP A 705 -61.69 -9.61 12.98
C ASP A 705 -60.32 -8.93 13.16
N ALA A 706 -60.28 -7.62 13.08
CA ALA A 706 -59.12 -6.81 13.30
C ALA A 706 -59.48 -5.56 14.12
N LEU A 707 -58.49 -4.92 14.71
CA LEU A 707 -58.72 -3.63 15.35
C LEU A 707 -58.90 -2.56 14.30
N SER A 708 -59.98 -1.74 14.47
CA SER A 708 -60.19 -0.52 13.69
C SER A 708 -59.50 0.67 14.35
N ASN A 709 -59.51 0.76 15.67
CA ASN A 709 -58.90 1.86 16.43
C ASN A 709 -58.41 1.42 17.79
N ILE A 710 -57.43 2.19 18.29
CA ILE A 710 -56.91 2.12 19.67
C ILE A 710 -56.93 3.54 20.23
N TYR A 711 -57.57 3.74 21.34
CA TYR A 711 -57.66 5.02 22.04
C TYR A 711 -56.89 4.95 23.34
N VAL A 712 -56.22 6.06 23.70
CA VAL A 712 -55.60 6.23 25.01
C VAL A 712 -56.39 7.29 25.78
N LEU A 713 -56.84 6.95 26.96
CA LEU A 713 -57.63 7.81 27.82
C LEU A 713 -56.76 8.27 29.00
N ASP A 714 -56.61 9.56 29.16
CA ASP A 714 -55.90 10.24 30.24
C ASP A 714 -56.67 10.37 31.56
N GLY A 715 -57.98 10.15 31.48
CA GLY A 715 -58.86 10.30 32.62
C GLY A 715 -59.40 11.70 32.88
N GLU A 716 -58.83 12.71 32.21
CA GLU A 716 -59.23 14.13 32.41
C GLU A 716 -60.41 14.54 31.54
N SER A 717 -60.57 13.92 30.35
CA SER A 717 -61.64 14.24 29.40
C SER A 717 -62.45 13.02 29.01
N GLU A 718 -63.83 13.19 28.86
CA GLU A 718 -64.66 12.12 28.31
C GLU A 718 -64.46 12.03 26.80
N GLN A 719 -64.01 10.88 26.31
CA GLN A 719 -63.90 10.59 24.89
C GLN A 719 -65.12 9.77 24.44
N THR A 720 -65.76 10.20 23.37
CA THR A 720 -66.94 9.52 22.77
C THR A 720 -66.62 9.12 21.32
N VAL A 721 -67.12 7.97 20.93
CA VAL A 721 -67.08 7.49 19.54
C VAL A 721 -68.46 7.15 19.06
N GLU A 722 -68.80 7.47 17.83
CA GLU A 722 -70.07 7.09 17.25
C GLU A 722 -69.97 5.68 16.62
N VAL A 723 -70.89 4.79 17.05
CA VAL A 723 -70.98 3.43 16.52
C VAL A 723 -72.42 3.21 16.09
N LYS A 724 -72.65 3.06 14.78
CA LYS A 724 -73.97 2.88 14.16
C LYS A 724 -75.02 3.91 14.61
N GLY A 725 -74.64 5.17 14.66
CA GLY A 725 -75.54 6.26 15.06
C GLY A 725 -75.79 6.37 16.56
N LYS A 726 -75.03 5.63 17.42
CA LYS A 726 -75.06 5.74 18.86
C LYS A 726 -73.70 6.20 19.41
N GLU A 727 -73.75 7.13 20.31
CA GLU A 727 -72.55 7.56 21.06
C GLU A 727 -72.15 6.53 22.12
N VAL A 728 -70.86 6.13 22.08
CA VAL A 728 -70.26 5.27 23.11
C VAL A 728 -69.21 6.10 23.84
N VAL A 729 -69.41 6.35 25.11
CA VAL A 729 -68.47 7.04 26.00
C VAL A 729 -67.42 6.05 26.44
N LEU A 730 -66.16 6.20 25.94
CA LEU A 730 -65.06 5.25 26.15
C LEU A 730 -64.66 5.16 27.63
N ASN A 731 -64.75 6.30 28.35
CA ASN A 731 -64.38 6.39 29.77
C ASN A 731 -65.34 5.58 30.67
N ARG A 732 -66.59 5.29 30.21
CA ARG A 732 -67.59 4.50 30.96
C ARG A 732 -67.48 3.00 30.67
N LEU A 733 -66.60 2.56 29.80
CA LEU A 733 -66.37 1.14 29.58
C LEU A 733 -65.70 0.53 30.82
N ARG A 734 -66.15 -0.64 31.24
CA ARG A 734 -65.55 -1.38 32.35
C ARG A 734 -64.13 -1.78 31.98
N VAL A 735 -63.17 -1.53 32.88
CA VAL A 735 -61.81 -2.01 32.75
C VAL A 735 -61.79 -3.53 32.86
N GLY A 736 -61.23 -4.18 31.85
CA GLY A 736 -61.10 -5.63 31.79
C GLY A 736 -59.62 -6.08 31.81
N ASN A 737 -59.45 -7.38 31.80
CA ASN A 737 -58.12 -7.97 31.76
C ASN A 737 -57.64 -8.03 30.27
N ARG A 738 -56.33 -7.84 30.09
CA ARG A 738 -55.67 -8.07 28.81
C ARG A 738 -55.89 -9.51 28.32
N ASP A 739 -55.87 -9.72 26.99
CA ASP A 739 -56.08 -11.01 26.30
C ASP A 739 -57.46 -11.62 26.54
N THR A 740 -58.47 -10.77 26.81
CA THR A 740 -59.87 -11.18 26.89
C THR A 740 -60.67 -10.73 25.69
N LYS A 741 -61.84 -11.31 25.44
CA LYS A 741 -62.77 -10.81 24.41
C LYS A 741 -63.40 -9.52 24.92
N GLY A 742 -63.50 -8.54 24.03
CA GLY A 742 -64.21 -7.30 24.32
C GLY A 742 -65.72 -7.50 24.47
N THR A 743 -66.39 -6.40 24.79
CA THR A 743 -67.84 -6.32 24.87
C THR A 743 -68.39 -5.65 23.61
N LYS A 744 -69.41 -6.21 23.00
CA LYS A 744 -70.09 -5.61 21.83
C LYS A 744 -70.89 -4.37 22.23
N ARG A 745 -70.78 -3.27 21.49
CA ARG A 745 -71.53 -2.06 21.73
C ARG A 745 -72.35 -1.65 20.50
#